data_7ed4d7bcde48adcbf16306b6e42f1d61
#
_entry.id   7ed4d7bcde48adcbf16306b6e42f1d61
#
_cell.length_a   1.000
_cell.length_b   1.000
_cell.length_c   1.000
_cell.angle_alpha   90.00
_cell.angle_beta   90.00
_cell.angle_gamma   90.00
#
_symmetry.space_group_name_H-M   'P 1'
#
loop_
_entity.id
_entity.type
_entity.pdbx_description
1 polymer ?
#
loop_
_entity_poly.entity_id
_entity_poly.type
_entity_poly.pdbx_seq_one_letter_code
_entity_poly.pdbx_strand_id
1 'polypeptide(L)'
;MPVDYFTPTEFSRYHRAWYARPWFYLPLALVVVVLVAGLLALIPTAVGLRQQAAALDLSHLEKMESASVIVDRSNKIFGQIYVENRETIPYDQLPPNLVNAVIAMEDNKFYQHHGYDLLGIIRAALKNTVAGHVRQGASTITQQLARNSYDLKGKTFRRKLLEMFVARRIEGNFSKQKIMELYLNRIYFGGGLYGAEAAARGYFDKPAREMSLAECATLAGLVKSPNKLSPWSDSAASREARNFVLSRMRELGFINAEQLASAQAEELVTGNRQNARGQNYAIDYIRQQVIAAVGWDRAMSDGFRIHTTIDAGMQNVAEKSLRAQLDAAEKTPGYSHQTYAQYSVLLQERRSKSPNEKSAAPPPEYLQGAVIALDNRTGGILVLVGGRDFEHNEYNRALQARRPPGTAMLPFVYAAAFAKGLFPGSIVDDSALDNRTVMIGGTTGILGEWGPEDMNNRYEGPITARDALVKSKNGSAVRIGTTAGLDTVSALAHAAGVESKLRSYPATFLGSSEITLAELALAYTIFPNEGWRPAAPHVLDRIEDKDGNIVWQYERNRKHEQVLKPEVAYEVTSCLTDALTEGTGRLAYEKYGLKKFPAAGKTGTAYDFTDALFAGYDSMITCAVWAGFDKPEKIYRGAFGSVLALPVWVDVMNASLVKNGPRPFAVPPGLQKVEICSKSGLLATDKCYEDVRSTTGDVVKRRASYVELATDEQRPADRCDVHGDSVRTQLVKKFDSSQWPRAALAVDTSQVAPVTMQGPTLLAPDDPYEAIGSTFRPRTLAKAGNQTEPGLDPDKPIKRAIPVIPTPDQTIEVRRALPVRPIDESGTEPLLQNEPPAPLDFSDDH
;
A
#
# COMPACT_ATOMS: atom_id res chain seq x y z
N MET A 1 -43.87 88.70 7.17
CA MET A 1 -43.86 87.29 6.79
C MET A 1 -43.33 86.55 8.01
N PRO A 2 -44.12 85.71 8.70
CA PRO A 2 -43.61 84.91 9.85
C PRO A 2 -42.89 83.72 9.41
N VAL A 3 -41.77 83.45 10.03
CA VAL A 3 -40.95 82.30 9.88
C VAL A 3 -41.47 81.20 10.84
N ASP A 4 -42.07 80.11 10.31
CA ASP A 4 -42.54 78.99 11.09
C ASP A 4 -41.33 78.19 11.60
N TYR A 5 -41.18 78.21 12.93
CA TYR A 5 -40.22 77.30 13.60
C TYR A 5 -40.79 75.88 13.70
N PHE A 6 -40.23 74.93 12.96
CA PHE A 6 -40.51 73.52 13.16
C PHE A 6 -40.03 73.06 14.54
N THR A 7 -40.97 72.60 15.35
CA THR A 7 -40.63 72.03 16.67
C THR A 7 -39.99 70.70 16.56
N PRO A 8 -38.98 70.32 17.41
CA PRO A 8 -38.21 69.10 17.33
C PRO A 8 -38.95 67.78 17.54
N THR A 9 -40.26 67.85 17.80
CA THR A 9 -41.05 66.63 18.16
C THR A 9 -41.62 65.84 17.01
N GLU A 10 -41.51 66.28 15.77
CA GLU A 10 -42.07 65.56 14.62
C GLU A 10 -41.07 64.63 13.95
N PHE A 11 -39.74 64.75 14.18
CA PHE A 11 -38.74 63.92 13.63
C PHE A 11 -38.54 62.54 14.31
N SER A 12 -39.18 62.36 15.47
CA SER A 12 -38.98 61.10 16.24
C SER A 12 -39.90 59.94 15.83
N ARG A 13 -40.82 60.11 14.88
CA ARG A 13 -41.80 59.05 14.53
C ARG A 13 -41.43 58.18 13.35
N TYR A 14 -40.32 58.43 12.61
CA TYR A 14 -40.04 57.71 11.37
C TYR A 14 -38.76 56.81 11.31
N HIS A 15 -37.95 56.76 12.38
CA HIS A 15 -36.77 55.83 12.42
C HIS A 15 -36.86 54.88 13.61
N ARG A 16 -37.89 54.03 13.68
CA ARG A 16 -37.63 52.76 14.38
C ARG A 16 -36.61 52.00 13.56
N ALA A 17 -35.39 51.90 14.10
CA ALA A 17 -34.31 51.13 13.50
C ALA A 17 -34.85 49.75 13.05
N TRP A 18 -34.52 49.33 11.86
CA TRP A 18 -35.04 48.12 11.23
C TRP A 18 -34.93 46.85 12.11
N TYR A 19 -33.95 46.81 13.03
CA TYR A 19 -33.75 45.80 14.06
C TYR A 19 -34.75 45.87 15.22
N ALA A 20 -35.56 46.95 15.37
CA ALA A 20 -36.61 47.03 16.37
C ALA A 20 -37.97 46.48 15.91
N ARG A 21 -38.04 45.96 14.69
CA ARG A 21 -39.28 45.36 14.14
C ARG A 21 -39.36 43.90 14.58
N PRO A 22 -40.50 43.41 15.11
CA PRO A 22 -40.61 42.02 15.62
C PRO A 22 -40.29 40.96 14.58
N TRP A 23 -40.52 41.19 13.28
CA TRP A 23 -40.21 40.26 12.23
C TRP A 23 -38.69 40.01 12.03
N PHE A 24 -37.83 40.91 12.51
CA PHE A 24 -36.38 40.74 12.48
C PHE A 24 -35.90 39.60 13.40
N TYR A 25 -36.63 39.39 14.52
CA TYR A 25 -36.30 38.34 15.50
C TYR A 25 -36.94 36.97 15.16
N LEU A 26 -37.91 36.91 14.22
CA LEU A 26 -38.56 35.67 13.79
C LEU A 26 -37.56 34.60 13.30
N PRO A 27 -36.60 34.91 12.40
CA PRO A 27 -35.63 33.91 11.97
C PRO A 27 -34.70 33.49 13.12
N LEU A 28 -34.32 34.39 14.00
CA LEU A 28 -33.52 34.07 15.19
C LEU A 28 -34.30 33.19 16.15
N ALA A 29 -35.57 33.48 16.40
CA ALA A 29 -36.45 32.63 17.22
C ALA A 29 -36.64 31.25 16.60
N LEU A 30 -36.81 31.17 15.29
CA LEU A 30 -36.91 29.89 14.58
C LEU A 30 -35.62 29.06 14.73
N VAL A 31 -34.45 29.68 14.57
CA VAL A 31 -33.14 29.03 14.78
C VAL A 31 -33.03 28.55 16.23
N VAL A 32 -33.42 29.33 17.20
CA VAL A 32 -33.41 28.93 18.61
C VAL A 32 -34.35 27.75 18.85
N VAL A 33 -35.59 27.78 18.30
CA VAL A 33 -36.54 26.67 18.43
C VAL A 33 -36.00 25.41 17.80
N VAL A 34 -35.38 25.45 16.60
CA VAL A 34 -34.75 24.31 15.92
C VAL A 34 -33.58 23.79 16.74
N LEU A 35 -32.75 24.66 17.29
CA LEU A 35 -31.65 24.28 18.17
C LEU A 35 -32.13 23.60 19.46
N VAL A 36 -33.17 24.13 20.10
CA VAL A 36 -33.76 23.52 21.30
C VAL A 36 -34.42 22.20 20.99
N ALA A 37 -35.19 22.09 19.91
CA ALA A 37 -35.80 20.84 19.47
C ALA A 37 -34.73 19.79 19.13
N GLY A 38 -33.66 20.19 18.45
CA GLY A 38 -32.51 19.34 18.18
C GLY A 38 -31.81 18.86 19.45
N LEU A 39 -31.62 19.76 20.42
CA LEU A 39 -31.05 19.43 21.72
C LEU A 39 -31.92 18.44 22.51
N LEU A 40 -33.24 18.65 22.53
CA LEU A 40 -34.21 17.75 23.16
C LEU A 40 -34.25 16.37 22.52
N ALA A 41 -34.12 16.28 21.19
CA ALA A 41 -34.05 15.02 20.47
C ALA A 41 -32.78 14.22 20.78
N LEU A 42 -31.67 14.85 21.23
CA LEU A 42 -30.44 14.21 21.64
C LEU A 42 -30.50 13.58 23.05
N ILE A 43 -31.47 13.97 23.89
CA ILE A 43 -31.54 13.47 25.27
C ILE A 43 -31.71 11.94 25.35
N PRO A 44 -32.64 11.28 24.61
CA PRO A 44 -32.77 9.83 24.67
C PRO A 44 -31.48 9.10 24.25
N THR A 45 -30.81 9.62 23.24
CA THR A 45 -29.52 9.09 22.77
C THR A 45 -28.45 9.22 23.86
N ALA A 46 -28.37 10.35 24.52
CA ALA A 46 -27.41 10.60 25.60
C ALA A 46 -27.69 9.70 26.82
N VAL A 47 -28.95 9.52 27.16
CA VAL A 47 -29.36 8.61 28.26
C VAL A 47 -28.98 7.17 27.94
N GLY A 48 -29.25 6.68 26.72
CA GLY A 48 -28.87 5.32 26.29
C GLY A 48 -27.35 5.12 26.27
N LEU A 49 -26.57 6.10 25.82
CA LEU A 49 -25.11 6.05 25.85
C LEU A 49 -24.55 6.09 27.27
N ARG A 50 -25.18 6.85 28.17
CA ARG A 50 -24.83 6.87 29.59
C ARG A 50 -25.09 5.51 30.26
N GLN A 51 -26.18 4.84 29.92
CA GLN A 51 -26.46 3.49 30.41
C GLN A 51 -25.46 2.48 29.86
N GLN A 52 -25.12 2.54 28.58
CA GLN A 52 -24.07 1.72 27.99
C GLN A 52 -22.71 1.94 28.66
N ALA A 53 -22.32 3.19 28.90
CA ALA A 53 -21.11 3.50 29.65
C ALA A 53 -21.16 2.97 31.09
N ALA A 54 -22.33 2.99 31.74
CA ALA A 54 -22.51 2.47 33.10
C ALA A 54 -22.41 0.93 33.19
N ALA A 55 -22.75 0.23 32.13
CA ALA A 55 -22.67 -1.24 32.08
C ALA A 55 -21.24 -1.78 31.92
N LEU A 56 -20.26 -0.94 31.52
CA LEU A 56 -18.88 -1.39 31.36
C LEU A 56 -18.22 -1.66 32.73
N ASP A 57 -17.52 -2.77 32.85
CA ASP A 57 -16.79 -3.10 34.08
C ASP A 57 -15.44 -2.37 34.12
N LEU A 58 -15.26 -1.45 35.06
CA LEU A 58 -14.01 -0.72 35.24
C LEU A 58 -12.92 -1.54 35.94
N SER A 59 -13.24 -2.69 36.57
CA SER A 59 -12.24 -3.54 37.24
C SER A 59 -11.25 -4.13 36.24
N HIS A 60 -11.63 -4.27 34.95
CA HIS A 60 -10.71 -4.67 33.88
C HIS A 60 -9.54 -3.71 33.68
N LEU A 61 -9.66 -2.44 34.07
CA LEU A 61 -8.53 -1.50 34.05
C LEU A 61 -7.44 -1.85 35.07
N GLU A 62 -7.70 -2.66 36.09
CA GLU A 62 -6.75 -3.02 37.13
C GLU A 62 -6.26 -4.48 37.02
N LYS A 63 -6.98 -5.36 36.28
CA LYS A 63 -6.63 -6.78 36.15
C LYS A 63 -5.60 -7.01 35.04
N MET A 64 -4.62 -7.82 35.30
CA MET A 64 -3.63 -8.29 34.33
C MET A 64 -3.44 -9.81 34.42
N GLU A 65 -3.24 -10.43 33.23
CA GLU A 65 -2.42 -11.58 32.89
C GLU A 65 -3.06 -12.93 32.58
N SER A 66 -2.97 -13.25 31.29
CA SER A 66 -2.58 -14.57 30.75
C SER A 66 -2.15 -14.38 29.29
N ALA A 67 -1.07 -15.02 28.85
CA ALA A 67 -0.62 -14.96 27.47
C ALA A 67 -1.68 -15.52 26.52
N SER A 68 -2.04 -14.75 25.49
CA SER A 68 -2.94 -15.24 24.44
C SER A 68 -2.16 -16.02 23.39
N VAL A 69 -2.70 -17.18 22.98
CA VAL A 69 -2.07 -18.06 21.99
C VAL A 69 -2.67 -17.83 20.61
N ILE A 70 -1.83 -17.55 19.62
CA ILE A 70 -2.23 -17.46 18.22
C ILE A 70 -2.08 -18.83 17.59
N VAL A 71 -3.14 -19.33 16.96
CA VAL A 71 -3.10 -20.56 16.16
C VAL A 71 -3.36 -20.26 14.69
N ASP A 72 -2.69 -21.03 13.83
CA ASP A 72 -2.86 -20.99 12.38
C ASP A 72 -4.21 -21.63 11.97
N ARG A 73 -4.53 -21.58 10.67
CA ARG A 73 -5.74 -22.21 10.09
C ARG A 73 -5.84 -23.72 10.35
N SER A 74 -4.74 -24.37 10.76
CA SER A 74 -4.67 -25.78 11.10
C SER A 74 -4.67 -26.05 12.60
N ASN A 75 -4.97 -25.03 13.43
CA ASN A 75 -4.93 -25.04 14.89
C ASN A 75 -3.54 -25.33 15.49
N LYS A 76 -2.46 -25.17 14.74
CA LYS A 76 -1.09 -25.21 15.26
C LYS A 76 -0.70 -23.86 15.82
N ILE A 77 0.08 -23.89 16.91
CA ILE A 77 0.60 -22.65 17.50
C ILE A 77 1.47 -21.94 16.46
N PHE A 78 1.07 -20.71 16.11
CA PHE A 78 1.79 -19.84 15.20
C PHE A 78 2.56 -18.75 15.94
N GLY A 79 2.05 -18.30 17.07
CA GLY A 79 2.67 -17.28 17.90
C GLY A 79 1.94 -17.10 19.22
N GLN A 80 2.36 -16.10 19.96
CA GLN A 80 1.73 -15.74 21.22
C GLN A 80 1.66 -14.21 21.30
N ILE A 81 0.56 -13.72 21.88
CA ILE A 81 0.48 -12.35 22.36
C ILE A 81 0.71 -12.44 23.85
N TYR A 82 1.88 -12.07 24.25
CA TYR A 82 2.23 -11.95 25.63
C TYR A 82 2.85 -10.59 25.89
N VAL A 83 2.72 -10.17 27.08
CA VAL A 83 3.43 -9.03 27.59
C VAL A 83 4.71 -9.57 28.18
N GLU A 84 5.73 -9.74 27.37
CA GLU A 84 7.07 -9.92 27.92
C GLU A 84 7.45 -8.67 28.70
N ASN A 85 7.77 -8.83 29.96
CA ASN A 85 8.21 -7.79 30.88
C ASN A 85 7.23 -6.64 31.08
N ARG A 86 5.97 -6.94 31.46
CA ARG A 86 5.21 -5.94 32.16
C ARG A 86 5.67 -5.86 33.61
N GLU A 87 6.70 -5.14 33.85
CA GLU A 87 6.77 -4.36 35.06
C GLU A 87 5.81 -3.20 34.87
N THR A 88 4.58 -3.31 35.39
CA THR A 88 3.72 -2.14 35.55
C THR A 88 4.49 -1.15 36.39
N ILE A 89 4.75 -0.01 35.82
CA ILE A 89 5.40 1.06 36.56
C ILE A 89 4.32 1.86 37.31
N PRO A 90 4.33 1.88 38.61
CA PRO A 90 3.39 2.71 39.39
C PRO A 90 3.68 4.20 39.15
N TYR A 91 2.67 5.05 39.35
CA TYR A 91 2.76 6.48 39.03
C TYR A 91 3.96 7.19 39.67
N ASP A 92 4.30 6.85 40.87
CA ASP A 92 5.41 7.43 41.65
C ASP A 92 6.80 7.08 41.08
N GLN A 93 6.90 6.02 40.27
CA GLN A 93 8.11 5.64 39.54
C GLN A 93 8.15 6.13 38.08
N LEU A 94 7.08 6.71 37.57
CA LEU A 94 7.06 7.31 36.23
C LEU A 94 7.93 8.60 36.22
N PRO A 95 8.82 8.79 35.22
CA PRO A 95 9.55 10.03 35.11
C PRO A 95 8.59 11.23 34.98
N PRO A 96 8.75 12.27 35.82
CA PRO A 96 7.93 13.50 35.68
C PRO A 96 8.04 14.13 34.28
N ASN A 97 9.21 14.01 33.65
CA ASN A 97 9.43 14.49 32.30
C ASN A 97 8.58 13.74 31.25
N LEU A 98 8.36 12.42 31.41
CA LEU A 98 7.48 11.65 30.52
C LEU A 98 6.04 12.09 30.69
N VAL A 99 5.57 12.20 31.93
CA VAL A 99 4.21 12.66 32.23
C VAL A 99 3.97 14.05 31.62
N ASN A 100 4.89 14.99 31.84
CA ASN A 100 4.80 16.32 31.28
C ASN A 100 4.86 16.35 29.74
N ALA A 101 5.71 15.52 29.14
CA ALA A 101 5.81 15.40 27.68
C ALA A 101 4.50 14.89 27.06
N VAL A 102 3.89 13.87 27.65
CA VAL A 102 2.61 13.32 27.21
C VAL A 102 1.49 14.35 27.39
N ILE A 103 1.44 15.05 28.52
CA ILE A 103 0.47 16.12 28.76
C ILE A 103 0.64 17.25 27.73
N ALA A 104 1.88 17.63 27.43
CA ALA A 104 2.17 18.68 26.46
C ALA A 104 1.67 18.34 25.05
N MET A 105 1.73 17.08 24.67
CA MET A 105 1.35 16.60 23.34
C MET A 105 -0.12 16.27 23.22
N GLU A 106 -0.65 15.50 24.17
CA GLU A 106 -1.96 14.87 24.03
C GLU A 106 -3.06 15.66 24.72
N ASP A 107 -2.77 16.27 25.87
CA ASP A 107 -3.81 16.88 26.69
C ASP A 107 -3.27 17.92 27.69
N ASN A 108 -2.99 19.11 27.20
CA ASN A 108 -2.37 20.16 28.01
C ASN A 108 -3.23 20.69 29.17
N LYS A 109 -4.49 20.25 29.24
CA LYS A 109 -5.44 20.57 30.30
C LYS A 109 -5.84 19.38 31.14
N PHE A 110 -5.07 18.29 31.06
CA PHE A 110 -5.37 17.02 31.71
C PHE A 110 -5.83 17.15 33.16
N TYR A 111 -5.15 17.96 33.97
CA TYR A 111 -5.50 18.19 35.37
C TYR A 111 -6.69 19.15 35.61
N GLN A 112 -7.17 19.82 34.57
CA GLN A 112 -8.21 20.88 34.69
C GLN A 112 -9.61 20.40 34.33
N HIS A 113 -9.72 19.36 33.51
CA HIS A 113 -11.02 18.82 33.09
C HIS A 113 -11.33 17.47 33.75
N HIS A 114 -12.59 17.03 33.58
CA HIS A 114 -13.11 15.78 34.12
C HIS A 114 -13.54 14.81 33.01
N GLY A 115 -12.58 14.32 32.24
CA GLY A 115 -12.74 13.31 31.19
C GLY A 115 -12.77 13.86 29.76
N TYR A 116 -13.21 15.11 29.54
CA TYR A 116 -13.19 15.77 28.25
C TYR A 116 -13.04 17.29 28.39
N ASP A 117 -12.38 17.93 27.41
CA ASP A 117 -12.27 19.42 27.32
C ASP A 117 -13.29 19.96 26.31
N LEU A 118 -14.46 20.40 26.80
CA LEU A 118 -15.52 20.95 25.95
C LEU A 118 -15.05 22.19 25.18
N LEU A 119 -14.28 23.06 25.81
CA LEU A 119 -13.75 24.29 25.18
C LEU A 119 -12.70 23.92 24.13
N GLY A 120 -11.91 22.91 24.39
CA GLY A 120 -10.96 22.36 23.43
C GLY A 120 -11.66 21.78 22.19
N ILE A 121 -12.74 21.02 22.38
CA ILE A 121 -13.56 20.48 21.28
C ILE A 121 -14.13 21.59 20.41
N ILE A 122 -14.73 22.62 21.01
CA ILE A 122 -15.29 23.77 20.27
C ILE A 122 -14.19 24.53 19.52
N ARG A 123 -13.05 24.77 20.15
CA ARG A 123 -11.89 25.45 19.52
C ARG A 123 -11.34 24.64 18.34
N ALA A 124 -11.20 23.32 18.51
CA ALA A 124 -10.75 22.43 17.44
C ALA A 124 -11.74 22.38 16.28
N ALA A 125 -13.06 22.32 16.57
CA ALA A 125 -14.10 22.36 15.57
C ALA A 125 -14.04 23.65 14.74
N LEU A 126 -13.93 24.80 15.38
CA LEU A 126 -13.81 26.10 14.71
C LEU A 126 -12.54 26.18 13.84
N LYS A 127 -11.38 25.75 14.36
CA LYS A 127 -10.13 25.78 13.60
C LYS A 127 -10.16 24.82 12.41
N ASN A 128 -10.73 23.63 12.56
CA ASN A 128 -10.85 22.66 11.50
C ASN A 128 -11.83 23.12 10.40
N THR A 129 -12.93 23.76 10.78
CA THR A 129 -13.89 24.34 9.81
C THR A 129 -13.26 25.46 8.99
N VAL A 130 -12.50 26.35 9.61
CA VAL A 130 -11.79 27.44 8.91
C VAL A 130 -10.67 26.91 8.03
N ALA A 131 -10.01 25.81 8.43
CA ALA A 131 -8.89 25.24 7.68
C ALA A 131 -9.33 24.30 6.55
N GLY A 132 -10.59 23.87 6.49
CA GLY A 132 -11.11 22.90 5.52
C GLY A 132 -10.59 21.46 5.69
N HIS A 133 -9.75 21.22 6.70
CA HIS A 133 -9.20 19.92 7.04
C HIS A 133 -8.90 19.81 8.54
N VAL A 134 -8.73 18.59 9.06
CA VAL A 134 -8.48 18.37 10.48
C VAL A 134 -7.06 18.82 10.84
N ARG A 135 -6.94 19.97 11.49
CA ARG A 135 -5.64 20.52 11.97
C ARG A 135 -5.34 20.22 13.43
N GLN A 136 -6.37 20.04 14.26
CA GLN A 136 -6.20 19.89 15.71
C GLN A 136 -7.10 18.78 16.25
N GLY A 137 -6.51 17.80 16.94
CA GLY A 137 -7.23 16.80 17.72
C GLY A 137 -7.72 17.39 19.05
N ALA A 138 -8.87 16.92 19.53
CA ALA A 138 -9.49 17.36 20.77
C ALA A 138 -9.81 16.20 21.70
N SER A 139 -9.14 15.05 21.56
CA SER A 139 -9.33 13.89 22.44
C SER A 139 -8.42 14.00 23.65
N THR A 140 -8.97 13.78 24.85
CA THR A 140 -8.20 13.80 26.08
C THR A 140 -7.51 12.45 26.32
N ILE A 141 -6.50 12.42 27.21
CA ILE A 141 -5.83 11.20 27.67
C ILE A 141 -6.86 10.19 28.20
N THR A 142 -7.84 10.64 28.98
CA THR A 142 -8.88 9.77 29.54
C THR A 142 -9.78 9.18 28.45
N GLN A 143 -10.09 9.95 27.39
CA GLN A 143 -10.82 9.43 26.23
C GLN A 143 -9.99 8.42 25.44
N GLN A 144 -8.67 8.63 25.32
CA GLN A 144 -7.78 7.67 24.68
C GLN A 144 -7.67 6.37 25.50
N LEU A 145 -7.56 6.48 26.81
CA LEU A 145 -7.60 5.34 27.71
C LEU A 145 -8.92 4.55 27.55
N ALA A 146 -10.07 5.25 27.58
CA ALA A 146 -11.38 4.64 27.36
C ALA A 146 -11.45 3.92 26.00
N ARG A 147 -10.99 4.55 24.94
CA ARG A 147 -10.98 3.97 23.58
C ARG A 147 -10.09 2.74 23.49
N ASN A 148 -8.90 2.79 24.10
CA ASN A 148 -7.91 1.72 24.01
C ASN A 148 -8.26 0.52 24.91
N SER A 149 -9.09 0.72 25.94
CA SER A 149 -9.44 -0.33 26.93
C SER A 149 -10.79 -0.98 26.68
N TYR A 150 -11.69 -0.32 25.93
CA TYR A 150 -13.02 -0.85 25.64
C TYR A 150 -13.26 -0.85 24.14
N ASP A 151 -13.97 -1.84 23.63
CA ASP A 151 -14.23 -1.99 22.17
C ASP A 151 -15.14 -0.88 21.61
N LEU A 152 -14.61 0.34 21.59
CA LEU A 152 -15.32 1.49 21.03
C LEU A 152 -14.97 1.66 19.54
N LYS A 153 -15.49 0.73 18.68
CA LYS A 153 -15.19 0.68 17.24
C LYS A 153 -15.91 1.74 16.39
N GLY A 154 -15.30 2.06 15.26
CA GLY A 154 -15.84 2.92 14.19
C GLY A 154 -15.54 4.41 14.36
N LYS A 155 -15.60 5.17 13.26
CA LYS A 155 -15.39 6.64 13.21
C LYS A 155 -16.74 7.40 13.28
N THR A 156 -17.63 7.02 14.22
CA THR A 156 -18.96 7.63 14.32
C THR A 156 -19.06 8.65 15.45
N PHE A 157 -19.91 9.65 15.26
CA PHE A 157 -20.22 10.65 16.30
C PHE A 157 -20.79 9.97 17.57
N ARG A 158 -21.61 8.92 17.40
CA ARG A 158 -22.17 8.13 18.50
C ARG A 158 -21.06 7.52 19.36
N ARG A 159 -20.04 6.92 18.73
CA ARG A 159 -18.87 6.39 19.45
C ARG A 159 -18.15 7.48 20.24
N LYS A 160 -17.93 8.65 19.63
CA LYS A 160 -17.22 9.75 20.29
C LYS A 160 -17.96 10.23 21.53
N LEU A 161 -19.30 10.27 21.49
CA LEU A 161 -20.10 10.56 22.68
C LEU A 161 -19.97 9.45 23.74
N LEU A 162 -19.97 8.18 23.34
CA LEU A 162 -19.77 7.07 24.28
C LEU A 162 -18.41 7.16 24.97
N GLU A 163 -17.33 7.45 24.20
CA GLU A 163 -15.99 7.70 24.77
C GLU A 163 -16.03 8.79 25.85
N MET A 164 -16.79 9.86 25.64
CA MET A 164 -16.91 10.95 26.61
C MET A 164 -17.61 10.49 27.90
N PHE A 165 -18.68 9.69 27.81
CA PHE A 165 -19.37 9.15 28.98
C PHE A 165 -18.49 8.16 29.73
N VAL A 166 -17.77 7.27 29.03
CA VAL A 166 -16.82 6.34 29.65
C VAL A 166 -15.67 7.10 30.29
N ALA A 167 -15.07 8.07 29.62
CA ALA A 167 -14.02 8.91 30.18
C ALA A 167 -14.48 9.66 31.44
N ARG A 168 -15.72 10.20 31.43
CA ARG A 168 -16.30 10.84 32.61
C ARG A 168 -16.45 9.88 33.78
N ARG A 169 -16.83 8.61 33.50
CA ARG A 169 -16.98 7.59 34.50
C ARG A 169 -15.61 7.14 35.06
N ILE A 170 -14.59 6.99 34.21
CA ILE A 170 -13.21 6.72 34.63
C ILE A 170 -12.73 7.81 35.59
N GLU A 171 -12.91 9.08 35.26
CA GLU A 171 -12.53 10.20 36.11
C GLU A 171 -13.32 10.29 37.42
N GLY A 172 -14.50 9.69 37.48
CA GLY A 172 -15.28 9.56 38.71
C GLY A 172 -14.79 8.45 39.68
N ASN A 173 -14.02 7.48 39.16
CA ASN A 173 -13.57 6.31 39.92
C ASN A 173 -12.06 6.30 40.20
N PHE A 174 -11.28 6.99 39.36
CA PHE A 174 -9.82 6.98 39.41
C PHE A 174 -9.27 8.40 39.55
N SER A 175 -8.22 8.58 40.33
CA SER A 175 -7.48 9.83 40.39
C SER A 175 -6.74 10.12 39.05
N LYS A 176 -6.43 11.37 38.79
CA LYS A 176 -5.64 11.80 37.62
C LYS A 176 -4.28 11.04 37.52
N GLN A 177 -3.65 10.83 38.67
CA GLN A 177 -2.42 10.06 38.76
C GLN A 177 -2.65 8.61 38.32
N LYS A 178 -3.72 7.95 38.80
CA LYS A 178 -4.06 6.58 38.44
C LYS A 178 -4.44 6.48 36.95
N ILE A 179 -5.16 7.45 36.41
CA ILE A 179 -5.50 7.51 34.97
C ILE A 179 -4.22 7.61 34.11
N MET A 180 -3.27 8.45 34.53
CA MET A 180 -1.99 8.58 33.81
C MET A 180 -1.16 7.28 33.89
N GLU A 181 -1.11 6.65 35.06
CA GLU A 181 -0.48 5.35 35.26
C GLU A 181 -1.09 4.30 34.34
N LEU A 182 -2.42 4.16 34.37
CA LEU A 182 -3.15 3.23 33.53
C LEU A 182 -2.94 3.51 32.04
N TYR A 183 -2.88 4.76 31.62
CA TYR A 183 -2.62 5.19 30.25
C TYR A 183 -1.20 4.82 29.81
N LEU A 184 -0.18 5.24 30.56
CA LEU A 184 1.22 5.04 30.21
C LEU A 184 1.65 3.57 30.29
N ASN A 185 0.97 2.74 31.09
CA ASN A 185 1.21 1.30 31.12
C ASN A 185 0.54 0.54 29.96
N ARG A 186 -0.33 1.19 29.17
CA ARG A 186 -1.13 0.53 28.11
C ARG A 186 -0.85 1.01 26.72
N ILE A 187 -0.43 2.26 26.58
CA ILE A 187 -0.29 2.87 25.25
C ILE A 187 0.78 2.15 24.42
N TYR A 188 0.50 2.03 23.14
CA TYR A 188 1.43 1.45 22.17
C TYR A 188 2.45 2.49 21.71
N PHE A 189 3.74 2.15 21.83
CA PHE A 189 4.85 3.01 21.44
C PHE A 189 5.56 2.57 20.15
N GLY A 190 5.01 1.59 19.41
CA GLY A 190 5.68 1.01 18.22
C GLY A 190 6.58 -0.17 18.62
N GLY A 191 7.06 -0.91 17.62
CA GLY A 191 7.97 -2.01 17.86
C GLY A 191 7.40 -3.19 18.63
N GLY A 192 6.09 -3.31 18.73
CA GLY A 192 5.47 -4.28 19.59
C GLY A 192 5.54 -3.92 21.08
N LEU A 193 5.96 -2.70 21.42
CA LEU A 193 6.18 -2.24 22.80
C LEU A 193 4.91 -1.54 23.33
N TYR A 194 4.31 -2.13 24.33
CA TYR A 194 3.17 -1.57 25.05
C TYR A 194 3.58 -1.20 26.48
N GLY A 195 3.23 0.01 26.89
CA GLY A 195 3.61 0.55 28.19
C GLY A 195 4.97 1.24 28.20
N ALA A 196 5.10 2.24 29.06
CA ALA A 196 6.28 3.10 29.16
C ALA A 196 7.54 2.33 29.57
N GLU A 197 7.44 1.37 30.50
CA GLU A 197 8.56 0.55 30.95
C GLU A 197 9.10 -0.35 29.82
N ALA A 198 8.18 -1.05 29.10
CA ALA A 198 8.56 -1.88 27.97
C ALA A 198 9.17 -1.03 26.82
N ALA A 199 8.64 0.17 26.59
CA ALA A 199 9.17 1.09 25.59
C ALA A 199 10.55 1.62 25.97
N ALA A 200 10.77 1.96 27.26
CA ALA A 200 12.06 2.42 27.75
C ALA A 200 13.14 1.33 27.63
N ARG A 201 12.82 0.09 28.07
CA ARG A 201 13.72 -1.05 27.93
C ARG A 201 13.97 -1.41 26.47
N GLY A 202 12.92 -1.41 25.65
CA GLY A 202 13.04 -1.74 24.23
C GLY A 202 13.86 -0.71 23.46
N TYR A 203 13.49 0.57 23.54
CA TYR A 203 14.15 1.63 22.78
C TYR A 203 15.48 2.08 23.36
N PHE A 204 15.61 2.14 24.71
CA PHE A 204 16.75 2.75 25.37
C PHE A 204 17.54 1.80 26.27
N ASP A 205 17.10 0.52 26.40
CA ASP A 205 17.76 -0.54 27.19
C ASP A 205 17.97 -0.16 28.66
N LYS A 206 17.04 0.61 29.21
CA LYS A 206 17.04 1.05 30.61
C LYS A 206 15.62 1.13 31.15
N PRO A 207 15.43 1.08 32.46
CA PRO A 207 14.11 1.26 33.07
C PRO A 207 13.59 2.68 32.80
N ALA A 208 12.25 2.81 32.73
CA ALA A 208 11.60 4.10 32.41
C ALA A 208 12.03 5.22 33.35
N ARG A 209 12.21 4.91 34.67
CA ARG A 209 12.65 5.87 35.67
C ARG A 209 14.02 6.53 35.39
N GLU A 210 14.86 5.91 34.53
CA GLU A 210 16.19 6.37 34.21
C GLU A 210 16.25 7.10 32.86
N MET A 211 15.09 7.31 32.21
CA MET A 211 15.02 8.03 30.94
C MET A 211 15.43 9.50 31.08
N SER A 212 16.21 9.98 30.12
CA SER A 212 16.55 11.40 29.96
C SER A 212 15.30 12.20 29.51
N LEU A 213 15.40 13.53 29.55
CA LEU A 213 14.36 14.41 29.02
C LEU A 213 14.13 14.19 27.53
N ALA A 214 15.18 13.98 26.77
CA ALA A 214 15.10 13.72 25.32
C ALA A 214 14.43 12.37 25.02
N GLU A 215 14.73 11.34 25.80
CA GLU A 215 14.09 10.02 25.68
C GLU A 215 12.61 10.05 26.06
N CYS A 216 12.27 10.75 27.14
CA CYS A 216 10.87 10.99 27.53
C CYS A 216 10.08 11.71 26.43
N ALA A 217 10.66 12.76 25.86
CA ALA A 217 10.06 13.50 24.74
C ALA A 217 9.95 12.64 23.47
N THR A 218 10.92 11.76 23.23
CA THR A 218 10.87 10.79 22.13
C THR A 218 9.65 9.89 22.28
N LEU A 219 9.48 9.21 23.43
CA LEU A 219 8.30 8.35 23.64
C LEU A 219 6.99 9.10 23.47
N ALA A 220 6.88 10.30 24.04
CA ALA A 220 5.65 11.09 23.87
C ALA A 220 5.37 11.44 22.40
N GLY A 221 6.42 11.66 21.60
CA GLY A 221 6.31 11.92 20.16
C GLY A 221 5.83 10.71 19.35
N LEU A 222 6.12 9.49 19.82
CA LEU A 222 5.70 8.26 19.14
C LEU A 222 4.20 8.02 19.18
N VAL A 223 3.51 8.50 20.22
CA VAL A 223 2.09 8.20 20.49
C VAL A 223 1.20 8.45 19.28
N LYS A 224 1.49 9.48 18.52
CA LYS A 224 0.71 9.90 17.36
C LYS A 224 0.78 8.91 16.19
N SER A 225 1.94 8.32 15.96
CA SER A 225 2.20 7.41 14.82
C SER A 225 3.31 6.43 15.16
N PRO A 226 3.07 5.48 16.08
CA PRO A 226 4.11 4.73 16.76
C PRO A 226 5.05 3.95 15.82
N ASN A 227 4.51 3.30 14.80
CA ASN A 227 5.34 2.53 13.86
C ASN A 227 6.12 3.41 12.88
N LYS A 228 5.55 4.54 12.45
CA LYS A 228 6.19 5.45 11.49
C LYS A 228 7.28 6.30 12.14
N LEU A 229 7.03 6.74 13.38
CA LEU A 229 7.93 7.59 14.14
C LEU A 229 8.89 6.80 15.05
N SER A 230 8.81 5.46 15.02
CA SER A 230 9.72 4.61 15.80
C SER A 230 11.17 4.91 15.47
N PRO A 231 12.04 5.10 16.48
CA PRO A 231 13.48 5.33 16.25
C PRO A 231 14.16 4.20 15.48
N TRP A 232 13.59 3.00 15.52
CA TRP A 232 14.04 1.85 14.76
C TRP A 232 13.64 1.88 13.28
N SER A 233 12.55 2.60 12.95
CA SER A 233 12.03 2.70 11.58
C SER A 233 12.55 3.93 10.86
N ASP A 234 12.51 5.10 11.51
CA ASP A 234 13.00 6.38 10.98
C ASP A 234 13.50 7.27 12.12
N SER A 235 14.82 7.22 12.34
CA SER A 235 15.48 8.00 13.38
C SER A 235 15.38 9.51 13.17
N ALA A 236 15.36 9.98 11.90
CA ALA A 236 15.24 11.40 11.60
C ALA A 236 13.84 11.91 11.93
N ALA A 237 12.79 11.23 11.48
CA ALA A 237 11.40 11.58 11.83
C ALA A 237 11.15 11.48 13.34
N SER A 238 11.74 10.48 14.02
CA SER A 238 11.67 10.35 15.48
C SER A 238 12.31 11.56 16.18
N ARG A 239 13.47 12.02 15.70
CA ARG A 239 14.15 13.21 16.24
C ARG A 239 13.34 14.48 16.02
N GLU A 240 12.74 14.64 14.86
CA GLU A 240 11.85 15.77 14.59
C GLU A 240 10.63 15.77 15.53
N ALA A 241 10.00 14.61 15.71
CA ALA A 241 8.88 14.46 16.64
C ALA A 241 9.30 14.79 18.08
N ARG A 242 10.45 14.28 18.54
CA ARG A 242 11.04 14.61 19.84
C ARG A 242 11.22 16.11 20.00
N ASN A 243 11.87 16.76 19.03
CA ASN A 243 12.14 18.20 19.09
C ASN A 243 10.86 19.03 19.11
N PHE A 244 9.82 18.57 18.41
CA PHE A 244 8.50 19.19 18.48
C PHE A 244 7.88 19.07 19.89
N VAL A 245 7.97 17.88 20.54
CA VAL A 245 7.52 17.68 21.92
C VAL A 245 8.26 18.61 22.88
N LEU A 246 9.60 18.65 22.80
CA LEU A 246 10.43 19.53 23.63
C LEU A 246 10.04 21.01 23.48
N SER A 247 9.84 21.46 22.25
CA SER A 247 9.37 22.82 21.99
C SER A 247 8.01 23.09 22.64
N ARG A 248 7.12 22.11 22.57
CA ARG A 248 5.81 22.20 23.20
C ARG A 248 5.87 22.22 24.70
N MET A 249 6.75 21.42 25.32
CA MET A 249 7.02 21.44 26.76
C MET A 249 7.55 22.80 27.20
N ARG A 250 8.41 23.44 26.40
CA ARG A 250 8.92 24.78 26.66
C ARG A 250 7.82 25.85 26.58
N GLU A 251 6.94 25.78 25.57
CA GLU A 251 5.79 26.68 25.43
C GLU A 251 4.85 26.63 26.65
N LEU A 252 4.69 25.44 27.24
CA LEU A 252 3.83 25.23 28.41
C LEU A 252 4.53 25.44 29.75
N GLY A 253 5.82 25.78 29.73
CA GLY A 253 6.59 26.09 30.93
C GLY A 253 7.06 24.87 31.72
N PHE A 254 6.98 23.66 31.16
CA PHE A 254 7.46 22.43 31.81
C PHE A 254 9.00 22.33 31.85
N ILE A 255 9.67 22.96 30.87
CA ILE A 255 11.13 23.04 30.80
C ILE A 255 11.59 24.47 30.49
N ASN A 256 12.83 24.79 30.82
CA ASN A 256 13.46 26.08 30.51
C ASN A 256 14.19 26.04 29.16
N ALA A 257 14.77 27.15 28.72
CA ALA A 257 15.47 27.26 27.43
C ALA A 257 16.75 26.44 27.38
N GLU A 258 17.47 26.32 28.48
CA GLU A 258 18.70 25.56 28.59
C GLU A 258 18.41 24.05 28.50
N GLN A 259 17.39 23.56 29.21
CA GLN A 259 16.92 22.18 29.12
C GLN A 259 16.46 21.83 27.72
N LEU A 260 15.76 22.74 27.02
CA LEU A 260 15.36 22.56 25.64
C LEU A 260 16.58 22.38 24.73
N ALA A 261 17.56 23.28 24.83
CA ALA A 261 18.75 23.23 23.98
C ALA A 261 19.59 21.96 24.22
N SER A 262 19.77 21.59 25.50
CA SER A 262 20.48 20.38 25.88
C SER A 262 19.81 19.13 25.38
N ALA A 263 18.48 18.99 25.57
CA ALA A 263 17.74 17.81 25.13
C ALA A 263 17.59 17.70 23.59
N GLN A 264 17.58 18.82 22.88
CA GLN A 264 17.62 18.81 21.40
C GLN A 264 18.99 18.42 20.82
N ALA A 265 20.05 18.75 21.52
CA ALA A 265 21.42 18.40 21.14
C ALA A 265 21.76 16.93 21.50
N GLU A 266 21.02 16.33 22.42
CA GLU A 266 21.20 14.93 22.83
C GLU A 266 20.99 13.98 21.65
N GLU A 267 21.97 13.11 21.40
CA GLU A 267 21.86 12.12 20.33
C GLU A 267 20.83 11.04 20.69
N LEU A 268 19.97 10.69 19.74
CA LEU A 268 18.96 9.64 19.93
C LEU A 268 19.64 8.28 19.81
N VAL A 269 19.88 7.68 20.94
CA VAL A 269 20.53 6.37 21.06
C VAL A 269 19.48 5.29 21.26
N THR A 270 19.52 4.21 20.46
CA THR A 270 18.54 3.11 20.57
C THR A 270 19.14 1.83 21.10
N GLY A 271 18.41 1.17 21.97
CA GLY A 271 18.74 -0.13 22.54
C GLY A 271 18.70 -1.28 21.53
N ASN A 272 19.24 -2.42 21.98
CA ASN A 272 19.27 -3.64 21.19
C ASN A 272 17.91 -4.32 21.18
N ARG A 273 17.36 -4.61 19.99
CA ARG A 273 16.04 -5.22 19.78
C ARG A 273 15.98 -6.73 20.04
N GLN A 274 17.03 -7.37 20.55
CA GLN A 274 17.14 -8.82 20.70
C GLN A 274 16.05 -9.47 21.58
N ASN A 275 15.24 -8.70 22.31
CA ASN A 275 14.19 -9.23 23.16
C ASN A 275 12.82 -9.41 22.48
N ALA A 276 12.69 -9.02 21.20
CA ALA A 276 11.47 -9.24 20.41
C ALA A 276 11.47 -10.60 19.69
N ARG A 277 11.97 -11.65 20.34
CA ARG A 277 12.02 -12.99 19.75
C ARG A 277 10.61 -13.49 19.42
N GLY A 278 10.39 -13.84 18.15
CA GLY A 278 9.14 -14.45 17.67
C GLY A 278 8.13 -13.49 17.06
N GLN A 279 8.49 -12.24 16.82
CA GLN A 279 7.61 -11.28 16.15
C GLN A 279 7.93 -11.21 14.65
N ASN A 280 6.89 -11.26 13.85
CA ASN A 280 6.94 -10.98 12.42
C ASN A 280 5.73 -10.10 12.03
N TYR A 281 5.70 -9.64 10.76
CA TYR A 281 4.63 -8.76 10.27
C TYR A 281 3.23 -9.35 10.45
N ALA A 282 3.06 -10.66 10.31
CA ALA A 282 1.78 -11.34 10.50
C ALA A 282 1.35 -11.33 11.97
N ILE A 283 2.25 -11.68 12.89
CA ILE A 283 1.96 -11.68 14.33
C ILE A 283 1.63 -10.26 14.83
N ASP A 284 2.39 -9.26 14.39
CA ASP A 284 2.12 -7.87 14.76
C ASP A 284 0.75 -7.40 14.23
N TYR A 285 0.44 -7.71 12.97
CA TYR A 285 -0.88 -7.38 12.41
C TYR A 285 -2.01 -8.12 13.13
N ILE A 286 -1.85 -9.42 13.44
CA ILE A 286 -2.82 -10.20 14.24
C ILE A 286 -3.03 -9.52 15.60
N ARG A 287 -1.97 -9.13 16.29
CA ARG A 287 -2.04 -8.42 17.56
C ARG A 287 -2.87 -7.14 17.45
N GLN A 288 -2.61 -6.33 16.43
CA GLN A 288 -3.37 -5.11 16.19
C GLN A 288 -4.86 -5.40 15.96
N GLN A 289 -5.18 -6.46 15.19
CA GLN A 289 -6.56 -6.86 14.92
C GLN A 289 -7.24 -7.43 16.17
N VAL A 290 -6.55 -8.19 17.01
CA VAL A 290 -7.09 -8.69 18.29
C VAL A 290 -7.39 -7.53 19.22
N ILE A 291 -6.48 -6.58 19.36
CA ILE A 291 -6.71 -5.36 20.14
C ILE A 291 -7.92 -4.58 19.63
N ALA A 292 -8.06 -4.47 18.31
CA ALA A 292 -9.23 -3.82 17.70
C ALA A 292 -10.52 -4.62 17.94
N ALA A 293 -10.43 -5.94 18.06
CA ALA A 293 -11.57 -6.84 18.24
C ALA A 293 -12.10 -6.88 19.67
N VAL A 294 -11.25 -7.00 20.67
CA VAL A 294 -11.63 -7.24 22.08
C VAL A 294 -11.20 -6.15 23.03
N GLY A 295 -10.49 -5.14 22.54
CA GLY A 295 -9.85 -4.11 23.38
C GLY A 295 -8.50 -4.54 23.89
N TRP A 296 -7.67 -3.53 24.24
CA TRP A 296 -6.28 -3.77 24.59
C TRP A 296 -6.14 -4.60 25.89
N ASP A 297 -6.88 -4.25 26.94
CA ASP A 297 -6.77 -4.91 28.24
C ASP A 297 -7.10 -6.40 28.14
N ARG A 298 -8.21 -6.72 27.48
CA ARG A 298 -8.63 -8.10 27.30
C ARG A 298 -7.66 -8.90 26.44
N ALA A 299 -7.19 -8.30 25.35
CA ALA A 299 -6.20 -8.93 24.47
C ALA A 299 -4.94 -9.36 25.23
N MET A 300 -4.57 -8.59 26.25
CA MET A 300 -3.35 -8.80 27.02
C MET A 300 -3.55 -9.62 28.30
N SER A 301 -4.77 -9.63 28.89
CA SER A 301 -5.01 -10.22 30.19
C SER A 301 -5.78 -11.54 30.17
N ASP A 302 -6.68 -11.74 29.24
CA ASP A 302 -7.70 -12.78 29.33
C ASP A 302 -7.21 -14.17 28.86
N GLY A 303 -6.01 -14.25 28.25
CA GLY A 303 -5.41 -15.51 27.80
C GLY A 303 -6.21 -16.17 26.68
N PHE A 304 -6.51 -15.44 25.66
CA PHE A 304 -7.30 -15.88 24.51
C PHE A 304 -6.61 -16.96 23.68
N ARG A 305 -7.43 -17.82 23.07
CA ARG A 305 -7.05 -18.65 21.95
C ARG A 305 -7.52 -17.96 20.66
N ILE A 306 -6.58 -17.46 19.87
CA ILE A 306 -6.81 -16.63 18.70
C ILE A 306 -6.67 -17.50 17.45
N HIS A 307 -7.77 -17.80 16.80
CA HIS A 307 -7.80 -18.55 15.54
C HIS A 307 -7.63 -17.60 14.37
N THR A 308 -6.63 -17.87 13.54
CA THR A 308 -6.30 -17.03 12.39
C THR A 308 -6.48 -17.77 11.08
N THR A 309 -6.51 -17.00 9.99
CA THR A 309 -6.52 -17.51 8.62
C THR A 309 -5.12 -17.86 8.12
N ILE A 310 -4.06 -17.48 8.83
CA ILE A 310 -2.66 -17.69 8.41
C ILE A 310 -2.38 -19.19 8.21
N ASP A 311 -1.68 -19.50 7.14
CA ASP A 311 -1.04 -20.80 6.93
C ASP A 311 0.44 -20.70 7.29
N ALA A 312 0.81 -21.27 8.44
CA ALA A 312 2.17 -21.15 8.98
C ALA A 312 3.23 -21.76 8.06
N GLY A 313 2.87 -22.78 7.28
CA GLY A 313 3.77 -23.40 6.31
C GLY A 313 4.06 -22.47 5.14
N MET A 314 3.02 -21.89 4.53
CA MET A 314 3.14 -20.92 3.46
C MET A 314 3.83 -19.64 3.92
N GLN A 315 3.53 -19.15 5.11
CA GLN A 315 4.16 -17.97 5.71
C GLN A 315 5.68 -18.14 5.82
N ASN A 316 6.13 -19.27 6.35
CA ASN A 316 7.56 -19.57 6.48
C ASN A 316 8.28 -19.69 5.11
N VAL A 317 7.62 -20.29 4.13
CA VAL A 317 8.15 -20.36 2.76
C VAL A 317 8.27 -18.95 2.17
N ALA A 318 7.24 -18.13 2.30
CA ALA A 318 7.24 -16.77 1.78
C ALA A 318 8.36 -15.90 2.38
N GLU A 319 8.55 -15.95 3.72
CA GLU A 319 9.62 -15.20 4.40
C GLU A 319 11.01 -15.63 3.93
N LYS A 320 11.26 -16.95 3.82
CA LYS A 320 12.54 -17.50 3.38
C LYS A 320 12.81 -17.21 1.90
N SER A 321 11.83 -17.43 1.05
CA SER A 321 11.97 -17.22 -0.39
C SER A 321 12.18 -15.75 -0.72
N LEU A 322 11.38 -14.84 -0.11
CA LEU A 322 11.56 -13.41 -0.29
C LEU A 322 12.98 -12.97 0.11
N ARG A 323 13.45 -13.38 1.28
CA ARG A 323 14.80 -13.04 1.75
C ARG A 323 15.87 -13.54 0.79
N ALA A 324 15.80 -14.81 0.39
CA ALA A 324 16.76 -15.40 -0.52
C ALA A 324 16.78 -14.71 -1.89
N GLN A 325 15.61 -14.34 -2.40
CA GLN A 325 15.48 -13.63 -3.68
C GLN A 325 16.03 -12.21 -3.63
N LEU A 326 15.80 -11.47 -2.54
CA LEU A 326 16.38 -10.14 -2.36
C LEU A 326 17.90 -10.20 -2.19
N ASP A 327 18.42 -11.19 -1.46
CA ASP A 327 19.86 -11.44 -1.33
C ASP A 327 20.52 -11.76 -2.68
N ALA A 328 19.83 -12.48 -3.55
CA ALA A 328 20.29 -12.77 -4.91
C ALA A 328 20.26 -11.54 -5.81
N ALA A 329 19.21 -10.72 -5.68
CA ALA A 329 19.06 -9.47 -6.43
C ALA A 329 20.18 -8.48 -6.13
N GLU A 330 20.56 -8.34 -4.87
CA GLU A 330 21.66 -7.47 -4.43
C GLU A 330 23.05 -7.90 -4.97
N LYS A 331 23.18 -9.14 -5.41
CA LYS A 331 24.41 -9.67 -6.03
C LYS A 331 24.41 -9.56 -7.56
N THR A 332 23.31 -9.10 -8.15
CA THR A 332 23.18 -9.01 -9.61
C THR A 332 24.06 -7.89 -10.15
N PRO A 333 24.76 -8.10 -11.27
CA PRO A 333 25.52 -7.03 -11.92
C PRO A 333 24.64 -5.82 -12.24
N GLY A 334 25.12 -4.62 -11.86
CA GLY A 334 24.34 -3.37 -12.02
C GLY A 334 23.53 -2.95 -10.80
N TYR A 335 23.47 -3.74 -9.74
CA TYR A 335 22.97 -3.29 -8.45
C TYR A 335 24.02 -2.40 -7.77
N SER A 336 23.67 -1.15 -7.48
CA SER A 336 24.60 -0.13 -6.96
C SER A 336 24.16 0.48 -5.63
N HIS A 337 23.11 -0.07 -5.00
CA HIS A 337 22.60 0.40 -3.72
C HIS A 337 23.22 -0.33 -2.54
N GLN A 338 22.97 0.16 -1.33
CA GLN A 338 23.34 -0.53 -0.11
C GLN A 338 22.74 -1.94 -0.08
N THR A 339 23.52 -2.94 0.27
CA THR A 339 23.02 -4.31 0.50
C THR A 339 22.64 -4.51 1.95
N TYR A 340 21.73 -5.47 2.22
CA TYR A 340 21.40 -5.85 3.59
C TYR A 340 22.61 -6.34 4.38
N ALA A 341 23.54 -7.05 3.73
CA ALA A 341 24.78 -7.49 4.36
C ALA A 341 25.65 -6.31 4.80
N GLN A 342 25.81 -5.29 3.94
CA GLN A 342 26.54 -4.06 4.29
C GLN A 342 25.89 -3.31 5.44
N TYR A 343 24.56 -3.20 5.42
CA TYR A 343 23.80 -2.59 6.50
C TYR A 343 23.98 -3.35 7.82
N SER A 344 23.93 -4.68 7.80
CA SER A 344 24.15 -5.53 8.98
C SER A 344 25.56 -5.35 9.56
N VAL A 345 26.59 -5.29 8.70
CA VAL A 345 27.98 -5.00 9.13
C VAL A 345 28.09 -3.61 9.76
N LEU A 346 27.48 -2.60 9.15
CA LEU A 346 27.44 -1.24 9.69
C LEU A 346 26.80 -1.18 11.07
N LEU A 347 25.71 -1.94 11.29
CA LEU A 347 25.11 -2.07 12.60
C LEU A 347 26.03 -2.74 13.61
N GLN A 348 26.73 -3.81 13.23
CA GLN A 348 27.70 -4.51 14.08
C GLN A 348 28.90 -3.64 14.43
N GLU A 349 29.47 -2.92 13.46
CA GLU A 349 30.58 -2.00 13.70
C GLU A 349 30.19 -0.87 14.66
N ARG A 350 29.00 -0.31 14.51
CA ARG A 350 28.51 0.70 15.43
C ARG A 350 28.36 0.14 16.84
N ARG A 351 27.83 -1.07 16.98
CA ARG A 351 27.71 -1.77 18.28
C ARG A 351 29.08 -2.00 18.92
N SER A 352 30.12 -2.31 18.13
CA SER A 352 31.46 -2.60 18.64
C SER A 352 32.28 -1.35 18.99
N LYS A 353 32.15 -0.26 18.21
CA LYS A 353 32.93 0.97 18.39
C LYS A 353 32.45 1.82 19.56
N SER A 354 31.19 1.72 19.92
CA SER A 354 30.60 2.50 21.00
C SER A 354 29.60 1.65 21.77
N PRO A 355 30.06 0.71 22.64
CA PRO A 355 29.15 -0.10 23.44
C PRO A 355 28.23 0.75 24.34
N ASN A 356 28.66 1.97 24.69
CA ASN A 356 27.91 2.96 25.47
C ASN A 356 27.35 4.14 24.64
N GLU A 357 27.81 4.33 23.42
CA GLU A 357 27.25 5.29 22.50
C GLU A 357 26.28 4.58 21.56
N LYS A 358 25.05 4.60 21.94
CA LYS A 358 23.94 4.03 21.14
C LYS A 358 23.49 5.05 20.09
N SER A 359 24.35 5.30 19.10
CA SER A 359 23.95 6.11 17.95
C SER A 359 22.82 5.45 17.19
N ALA A 360 21.77 6.19 16.84
CA ALA A 360 20.66 5.66 16.06
C ALA A 360 21.17 5.04 14.76
N ALA A 361 20.69 3.85 14.43
CA ALA A 361 20.96 3.21 13.15
C ALA A 361 20.45 4.11 12.03
N PRO A 362 21.21 4.28 10.93
CA PRO A 362 20.69 4.98 9.78
C PRO A 362 19.45 4.25 9.24
N PRO A 363 18.51 4.96 8.60
CA PRO A 363 17.38 4.31 7.98
C PRO A 363 17.88 3.27 6.96
N PRO A 364 17.23 2.09 6.87
CA PRO A 364 17.62 1.05 5.93
C PRO A 364 17.33 1.51 4.50
N GLU A 365 18.38 1.57 3.66
CA GLU A 365 18.30 1.93 2.24
C GLU A 365 18.53 0.71 1.33
N TYR A 366 18.51 -0.52 1.88
CA TYR A 366 18.62 -1.75 1.11
C TYR A 366 17.30 -2.19 0.50
N LEU A 367 17.39 -3.09 -0.49
CA LEU A 367 16.23 -3.60 -1.24
C LEU A 367 15.22 -4.28 -0.32
N GLN A 368 13.96 -3.91 -0.45
CA GLN A 368 12.81 -4.40 0.31
C GLN A 368 11.89 -5.25 -0.57
N GLY A 369 10.98 -5.97 0.09
CA GLY A 369 9.94 -6.72 -0.60
C GLY A 369 8.77 -7.00 0.32
N ALA A 370 7.64 -7.40 -0.25
CA ALA A 370 6.44 -7.77 0.47
C ALA A 370 5.72 -8.92 -0.24
N VAL A 371 4.99 -9.72 0.54
CA VAL A 371 4.17 -10.83 0.03
C VAL A 371 2.84 -10.83 0.77
N ILE A 372 1.76 -10.99 0.04
CA ILE A 372 0.44 -11.27 0.61
C ILE A 372 -0.24 -12.37 -0.19
N ALA A 373 -0.84 -13.35 0.50
CA ALA A 373 -1.68 -14.35 -0.12
C ALA A 373 -3.04 -14.41 0.57
N LEU A 374 -4.09 -14.50 -0.22
CA LEU A 374 -5.49 -14.51 0.20
C LEU A 374 -6.17 -15.80 -0.21
N ASP A 375 -7.04 -16.32 0.64
CA ASP A 375 -8.05 -17.30 0.27
C ASP A 375 -9.08 -16.63 -0.64
N ASN A 376 -9.25 -17.11 -1.86
CA ASN A 376 -10.09 -16.46 -2.87
C ASN A 376 -11.55 -16.32 -2.42
N ARG A 377 -12.07 -17.32 -1.76
CA ARG A 377 -13.47 -17.37 -1.38
C ARG A 377 -13.80 -16.52 -0.16
N THR A 378 -12.89 -16.50 0.83
CA THR A 378 -13.18 -15.86 2.13
C THR A 378 -12.52 -14.49 2.27
N GLY A 379 -11.47 -14.20 1.51
CA GLY A 379 -10.59 -13.05 1.73
C GLY A 379 -9.65 -13.22 2.94
N GLY A 380 -9.59 -14.43 3.53
CA GLY A 380 -8.68 -14.72 4.64
C GLY A 380 -7.21 -14.57 4.22
N ILE A 381 -6.43 -13.82 4.99
CA ILE A 381 -5.01 -13.64 4.75
C ILE A 381 -4.28 -14.93 5.17
N LEU A 382 -3.69 -15.62 4.21
CA LEU A 382 -2.93 -16.86 4.42
C LEU A 382 -1.45 -16.57 4.67
N VAL A 383 -0.92 -15.54 4.04
CA VAL A 383 0.48 -15.09 4.13
C VAL A 383 0.51 -13.57 4.23
N LEU A 384 1.35 -13.06 5.12
CA LEU A 384 1.58 -11.62 5.26
C LEU A 384 3.05 -11.34 5.60
N VAL A 385 3.82 -10.89 4.63
CA VAL A 385 5.20 -10.46 4.79
C VAL A 385 5.30 -9.00 4.38
N GLY A 386 5.54 -8.12 5.33
CA GLY A 386 5.54 -6.67 5.11
C GLY A 386 6.91 -6.07 4.80
N GLY A 387 7.95 -6.89 4.82
CA GLY A 387 9.32 -6.43 4.58
C GLY A 387 10.33 -7.56 4.75
N ARG A 388 11.59 -7.25 4.49
CA ARG A 388 12.70 -8.20 4.57
C ARG A 388 13.08 -8.56 6.02
N ASP A 389 12.96 -7.57 6.90
CA ASP A 389 13.41 -7.69 8.27
C ASP A 389 12.48 -6.88 9.19
N PHE A 390 11.66 -7.61 9.97
CA PHE A 390 10.74 -7.01 10.93
C PHE A 390 11.50 -6.39 12.12
N GLU A 391 12.65 -6.95 12.48
CA GLU A 391 13.42 -6.50 13.64
C GLU A 391 13.92 -5.05 13.48
N HIS A 392 14.33 -4.69 12.27
CA HIS A 392 14.87 -3.37 11.99
C HIS A 392 13.89 -2.41 11.31
N ASN A 393 12.79 -2.93 10.75
CA ASN A 393 11.77 -2.10 10.10
C ASN A 393 10.39 -2.77 10.17
N GLU A 394 9.51 -2.22 10.99
CA GLU A 394 8.15 -2.72 11.22
C GLU A 394 7.13 -2.23 10.19
N TYR A 395 7.54 -1.34 9.30
CA TYR A 395 6.65 -0.80 8.26
C TYR A 395 6.15 -1.92 7.36
N ASN A 396 4.85 -2.24 7.48
CA ASN A 396 4.23 -3.33 6.73
C ASN A 396 3.88 -2.88 5.32
N ARG A 397 4.78 -3.12 4.38
CA ARG A 397 4.64 -2.68 2.99
C ARG A 397 3.50 -3.36 2.26
N ALA A 398 3.13 -4.57 2.65
CA ALA A 398 1.99 -5.27 2.05
C ALA A 398 0.66 -4.55 2.27
N LEU A 399 0.51 -3.89 3.42
CA LEU A 399 -0.74 -3.24 3.83
C LEU A 399 -0.70 -1.71 3.73
N GLN A 400 0.50 -1.09 3.81
CA GLN A 400 0.64 0.34 4.00
C GLN A 400 1.37 1.06 2.86
N ALA A 401 2.31 0.38 2.18
CA ALA A 401 3.04 1.00 1.09
C ALA A 401 2.16 1.09 -0.16
N ARG A 402 1.99 2.29 -0.67
CA ARG A 402 1.35 2.51 -1.97
C ARG A 402 2.43 2.58 -3.03
N ARG A 403 2.36 1.65 -3.98
CA ARG A 403 3.35 1.50 -5.06
C ARG A 403 2.64 1.32 -6.40
N PRO A 404 3.22 1.80 -7.50
CA PRO A 404 2.65 1.59 -8.83
C PRO A 404 2.65 0.09 -9.17
N PRO A 405 1.49 -0.54 -9.44
CA PRO A 405 1.42 -1.95 -9.78
C PRO A 405 2.04 -2.27 -11.16
N GLY A 406 2.33 -1.24 -11.96
CA GLY A 406 2.81 -1.42 -13.31
C GLY A 406 1.84 -2.26 -14.13
N THR A 407 2.35 -3.05 -15.05
CA THR A 407 1.53 -3.88 -15.95
C THR A 407 0.71 -4.98 -15.25
N ALA A 408 0.81 -5.14 -13.93
CA ALA A 408 -0.14 -5.94 -13.16
C ALA A 408 -1.56 -5.31 -13.14
N MET A 409 -1.72 -4.06 -13.57
CA MET A 409 -3.02 -3.40 -13.76
C MET A 409 -3.75 -3.86 -15.04
N LEU A 410 -3.05 -4.41 -16.03
CA LEU A 410 -3.61 -4.75 -17.34
C LEU A 410 -4.83 -5.68 -17.29
N PRO A 411 -4.92 -6.70 -16.43
CA PRO A 411 -6.10 -7.56 -16.38
C PRO A 411 -7.41 -6.80 -16.18
N PHE A 412 -7.40 -5.70 -15.42
CA PHE A 412 -8.59 -4.85 -15.21
C PHE A 412 -8.92 -4.02 -16.45
N VAL A 413 -7.91 -3.58 -17.20
CA VAL A 413 -8.09 -2.86 -18.47
C VAL A 413 -8.76 -3.75 -19.49
N TYR A 414 -8.27 -4.98 -19.65
CA TYR A 414 -8.83 -5.97 -20.57
C TYR A 414 -10.20 -6.44 -20.11
N ALA A 415 -10.41 -6.69 -18.80
CA ALA A 415 -11.73 -7.03 -18.27
C ALA A 415 -12.79 -5.94 -18.56
N ALA A 416 -12.43 -4.67 -18.41
CA ALA A 416 -13.31 -3.55 -18.73
C ALA A 416 -13.66 -3.50 -20.22
N ALA A 417 -12.69 -3.82 -21.09
CA ALA A 417 -12.89 -3.85 -22.54
C ALA A 417 -13.74 -5.06 -22.95
N PHE A 418 -13.49 -6.24 -22.37
CA PHE A 418 -14.26 -7.45 -22.65
C PHE A 418 -15.71 -7.31 -22.15
N ALA A 419 -15.92 -6.67 -21.01
CA ALA A 419 -17.28 -6.33 -20.54
C ALA A 419 -18.04 -5.39 -21.49
N LYS A 420 -17.34 -4.66 -22.38
CA LYS A 420 -17.90 -3.80 -23.41
C LYS A 420 -18.00 -4.44 -24.80
N GLY A 421 -17.77 -5.75 -24.91
CA GLY A 421 -17.98 -6.51 -26.15
C GLY A 421 -16.69 -6.85 -26.92
N LEU A 422 -15.50 -6.40 -26.51
CA LEU A 422 -14.28 -7.01 -26.99
C LEU A 422 -14.14 -8.43 -26.40
N PHE A 423 -13.29 -9.24 -26.99
CA PHE A 423 -12.96 -10.58 -26.49
C PHE A 423 -11.49 -10.89 -26.77
N PRO A 424 -10.92 -11.96 -26.24
CA PRO A 424 -9.48 -12.25 -26.41
C PRO A 424 -9.02 -12.34 -27.86
N GLY A 425 -9.91 -12.72 -28.80
CA GLY A 425 -9.64 -12.77 -30.24
C GLY A 425 -9.69 -11.42 -30.96
N SER A 426 -10.15 -10.36 -30.35
CA SER A 426 -10.23 -9.01 -30.95
C SER A 426 -8.84 -8.53 -31.37
N ILE A 427 -8.72 -7.94 -32.57
CA ILE A 427 -7.46 -7.41 -33.08
C ILE A 427 -7.20 -6.02 -32.51
N VAL A 428 -5.99 -5.80 -32.05
CA VAL A 428 -5.46 -4.52 -31.56
C VAL A 428 -4.11 -4.24 -32.20
N ASP A 429 -3.82 -2.98 -32.47
CA ASP A 429 -2.55 -2.56 -33.05
C ASP A 429 -1.45 -2.49 -31.96
N ASP A 430 -0.32 -3.17 -32.23
CA ASP A 430 0.91 -3.09 -31.43
C ASP A 430 1.94 -2.22 -32.18
N SER A 431 1.66 -0.95 -32.35
CA SER A 431 2.60 0.07 -32.86
C SER A 431 3.00 1.05 -31.75
N ALA A 432 4.08 1.77 -31.99
CA ALA A 432 4.56 2.78 -31.05
C ALA A 432 3.48 3.83 -30.71
N LEU A 433 3.49 4.30 -29.48
CA LEU A 433 2.68 5.41 -28.98
C LEU A 433 3.59 6.55 -28.53
N ASP A 434 3.15 7.79 -28.77
CA ASP A 434 3.82 8.97 -28.20
C ASP A 434 3.66 8.98 -26.67
N ASN A 435 4.76 9.12 -25.94
CA ASN A 435 4.78 9.22 -24.48
C ASN A 435 3.88 10.35 -23.94
N ARG A 436 3.74 11.43 -24.69
CA ARG A 436 2.86 12.54 -24.31
C ARG A 436 1.40 12.13 -24.28
N THR A 437 0.99 11.25 -25.17
CA THR A 437 -0.38 10.71 -25.20
C THR A 437 -0.66 9.87 -23.95
N VAL A 438 0.35 9.20 -23.41
CA VAL A 438 0.20 8.31 -22.24
C VAL A 438 0.38 9.04 -20.94
N MET A 439 1.04 10.22 -20.95
CA MET A 439 1.29 11.05 -19.78
C MET A 439 2.04 10.30 -18.63
N ILE A 440 3.00 9.45 -18.97
CA ILE A 440 3.90 8.83 -18.02
C ILE A 440 4.76 9.93 -17.38
N GLY A 441 4.77 10.00 -16.04
CA GLY A 441 5.42 11.09 -15.30
C GLY A 441 4.53 12.30 -15.03
N GLY A 442 3.21 12.20 -15.30
CA GLY A 442 2.22 13.26 -15.07
C GLY A 442 2.19 14.29 -16.18
N THR A 443 1.72 15.50 -15.88
CA THR A 443 1.54 16.59 -16.85
C THR A 443 2.83 17.08 -17.48
N THR A 444 3.98 16.88 -16.85
CA THR A 444 5.29 17.25 -17.39
C THR A 444 5.83 16.24 -18.39
N GLY A 445 5.28 15.01 -18.43
CA GLY A 445 5.64 13.93 -19.34
C GLY A 445 7.11 13.58 -19.35
N ILE A 446 7.45 12.33 -19.63
CA ILE A 446 8.82 11.99 -19.99
C ILE A 446 8.96 12.27 -21.49
N LEU A 447 9.84 13.18 -21.84
CA LEU A 447 10.17 13.47 -23.23
C LEU A 447 11.02 12.32 -23.77
N GLY A 448 10.50 11.58 -24.74
CA GLY A 448 11.20 10.50 -25.40
C GLY A 448 10.25 9.46 -25.98
N GLU A 449 10.71 8.69 -26.92
CA GLU A 449 9.96 7.53 -27.43
C GLU A 449 9.82 6.51 -26.30
N TRP A 450 8.59 6.06 -26.09
CA TRP A 450 8.32 4.93 -25.25
C TRP A 450 8.80 3.68 -25.98
N GLY A 451 9.98 3.20 -25.58
CA GLY A 451 10.57 2.03 -26.21
C GLY A 451 9.69 0.79 -26.03
N PRO A 452 9.74 -0.14 -26.96
CA PRO A 452 9.11 -1.43 -26.76
C PRO A 452 9.69 -2.09 -25.51
N GLU A 453 8.82 -2.46 -24.60
CA GLU A 453 9.18 -2.96 -23.27
C GLU A 453 9.26 -4.49 -23.24
N ASP A 454 9.12 -5.16 -24.38
CA ASP A 454 9.37 -6.58 -24.44
C ASP A 454 10.89 -6.85 -24.52
N MET A 455 11.29 -8.03 -24.07
CA MET A 455 12.69 -8.45 -24.09
C MET A 455 13.32 -8.42 -25.50
N ASN A 456 12.49 -8.37 -26.55
CA ASN A 456 12.88 -8.40 -27.96
C ASN A 456 12.76 -7.04 -28.65
N ASN A 457 12.18 -6.06 -28.00
CA ASN A 457 12.07 -4.66 -28.47
C ASN A 457 11.40 -4.53 -29.85
N ARG A 458 10.36 -5.32 -30.15
CA ARG A 458 9.71 -5.38 -31.46
C ARG A 458 8.22 -5.07 -31.34
N TYR A 459 7.75 -4.20 -32.23
CA TYR A 459 6.33 -4.03 -32.49
C TYR A 459 5.85 -5.08 -33.50
N GLU A 460 4.70 -5.68 -33.21
CA GLU A 460 4.15 -6.78 -34.02
C GLU A 460 3.02 -6.33 -34.96
N GLY A 461 2.62 -5.06 -34.88
CA GLY A 461 1.46 -4.54 -35.62
C GLY A 461 0.14 -5.12 -35.14
N PRO A 462 -0.79 -5.50 -36.03
CA PRO A 462 -2.06 -6.09 -35.63
C PRO A 462 -1.87 -7.46 -34.96
N ILE A 463 -2.25 -7.56 -33.69
CA ILE A 463 -2.22 -8.79 -32.87
C ILE A 463 -3.55 -8.99 -32.17
N THR A 464 -3.79 -10.18 -31.63
CA THR A 464 -4.98 -10.44 -30.82
C THR A 464 -4.85 -9.77 -29.46
N ALA A 465 -5.99 -9.42 -28.83
CA ALA A 465 -6.02 -8.92 -27.47
C ALA A 465 -5.42 -9.94 -26.48
N ARG A 466 -5.59 -11.25 -26.73
CA ARG A 466 -4.92 -12.33 -26.01
C ARG A 466 -3.40 -12.17 -26.06
N ASP A 467 -2.82 -12.12 -27.26
CA ASP A 467 -1.37 -11.96 -27.45
C ASP A 467 -0.85 -10.68 -26.77
N ALA A 468 -1.60 -9.58 -26.91
CA ALA A 468 -1.24 -8.31 -26.34
C ALA A 468 -1.18 -8.38 -24.79
N LEU A 469 -2.12 -9.07 -24.13
CA LEU A 469 -2.12 -9.26 -22.68
C LEU A 469 -1.03 -10.25 -22.25
N VAL A 470 -0.91 -11.37 -22.95
CA VAL A 470 0.08 -12.44 -22.70
C VAL A 470 1.51 -11.92 -22.77
N LYS A 471 1.81 -11.15 -23.81
CA LYS A 471 3.12 -10.53 -24.04
C LYS A 471 3.30 -9.21 -23.31
N SER A 472 2.26 -8.74 -22.62
CA SER A 472 2.27 -7.46 -21.87
C SER A 472 2.59 -6.23 -22.74
N LYS A 473 1.95 -6.13 -23.93
CA LYS A 473 2.17 -5.05 -24.89
C LYS A 473 1.54 -3.74 -24.42
N ASN A 474 2.36 -2.79 -24.04
CA ASN A 474 1.92 -1.53 -23.44
C ASN A 474 1.13 -0.64 -24.40
N GLY A 475 1.59 -0.51 -25.64
CA GLY A 475 0.88 0.26 -26.69
C GLY A 475 -0.53 -0.27 -26.94
N SER A 476 -0.66 -1.58 -27.09
CA SER A 476 -1.95 -2.25 -27.26
C SER A 476 -2.84 -2.08 -26.01
N ALA A 477 -2.27 -2.17 -24.81
CA ALA A 477 -3.01 -2.00 -23.56
C ALA A 477 -3.60 -0.59 -23.40
N VAL A 478 -2.85 0.45 -23.79
CA VAL A 478 -3.36 1.83 -23.79
C VAL A 478 -4.51 2.00 -24.78
N ARG A 479 -4.41 1.42 -25.99
CA ARG A 479 -5.48 1.46 -26.98
C ARG A 479 -6.75 0.75 -26.51
N ILE A 480 -6.61 -0.45 -25.94
CA ILE A 480 -7.72 -1.20 -25.34
C ILE A 480 -8.33 -0.42 -24.17
N GLY A 481 -7.49 0.14 -23.29
CA GLY A 481 -7.94 0.96 -22.17
C GLY A 481 -8.68 2.22 -22.61
N THR A 482 -8.20 2.88 -23.66
CA THR A 482 -8.86 4.04 -24.26
C THR A 482 -10.24 3.66 -24.83
N THR A 483 -10.33 2.52 -25.50
CA THR A 483 -11.62 1.98 -26.00
C THR A 483 -12.57 1.63 -24.86
N ALA A 484 -12.06 1.04 -23.77
CA ALA A 484 -12.85 0.75 -22.58
C ALA A 484 -13.30 2.03 -21.86
N GLY A 485 -12.48 3.06 -21.89
CA GLY A 485 -12.67 4.32 -21.17
C GLY A 485 -12.06 4.28 -19.77
N LEU A 486 -11.36 5.35 -19.41
CA LEU A 486 -10.61 5.44 -18.15
C LEU A 486 -11.51 5.32 -16.92
N ASP A 487 -12.67 5.98 -16.96
CA ASP A 487 -13.64 5.92 -15.86
C ASP A 487 -14.18 4.49 -15.66
N THR A 488 -14.39 3.76 -16.75
CA THR A 488 -14.85 2.36 -16.68
C THR A 488 -13.80 1.45 -16.04
N VAL A 489 -12.53 1.62 -16.45
CA VAL A 489 -11.41 0.86 -15.87
C VAL A 489 -11.24 1.21 -14.40
N SER A 490 -11.30 2.50 -14.05
CA SER A 490 -11.19 2.96 -12.66
C SER A 490 -12.35 2.46 -11.80
N ALA A 491 -13.58 2.54 -12.30
CA ALA A 491 -14.76 2.04 -11.60
C ALA A 491 -14.68 0.51 -11.37
N LEU A 492 -14.19 -0.24 -12.36
CA LEU A 492 -13.97 -1.68 -12.22
C LEU A 492 -12.91 -1.98 -11.16
N ALA A 493 -11.78 -1.28 -11.17
CA ALA A 493 -10.72 -1.46 -10.18
C ALA A 493 -11.22 -1.15 -8.76
N HIS A 494 -11.99 -0.08 -8.59
CA HIS A 494 -12.61 0.26 -7.31
C HIS A 494 -13.63 -0.81 -6.86
N ALA A 495 -14.50 -1.27 -7.75
CA ALA A 495 -15.43 -2.36 -7.46
C ALA A 495 -14.69 -3.66 -7.09
N ALA A 496 -13.52 -3.91 -7.69
CA ALA A 496 -12.66 -5.04 -7.36
C ALA A 496 -11.96 -4.89 -6.00
N GLY A 497 -11.98 -3.72 -5.37
CA GLY A 497 -11.43 -3.51 -4.03
C GLY A 497 -10.21 -2.60 -3.95
N VAL A 498 -9.88 -1.87 -5.02
CA VAL A 498 -8.87 -0.82 -4.97
C VAL A 498 -9.50 0.42 -4.35
N GLU A 499 -9.08 0.80 -3.14
CA GLU A 499 -9.56 1.98 -2.43
C GLU A 499 -8.70 3.22 -2.73
N SER A 500 -7.44 3.00 -3.10
CA SER A 500 -6.50 4.05 -3.46
C SER A 500 -6.99 4.86 -4.66
N LYS A 501 -6.80 6.17 -4.64
CA LYS A 501 -7.22 7.06 -5.72
C LYS A 501 -6.42 6.78 -7.00
N LEU A 502 -7.11 6.44 -8.06
CA LEU A 502 -6.53 6.28 -9.38
C LEU A 502 -6.44 7.64 -10.11
N ARG A 503 -5.34 7.88 -10.80
CA ARG A 503 -5.10 9.12 -11.55
C ARG A 503 -5.90 9.12 -12.85
N SER A 504 -6.42 10.29 -13.23
CA SER A 504 -7.24 10.45 -14.44
C SER A 504 -6.39 10.66 -15.69
N TYR A 505 -5.36 9.82 -15.90
CA TYR A 505 -4.53 9.85 -17.12
C TYR A 505 -4.43 8.46 -17.76
N PRO A 506 -4.14 8.38 -19.07
CA PRO A 506 -3.95 7.10 -19.75
C PRO A 506 -2.85 6.21 -19.16
N ALA A 507 -1.81 6.78 -18.54
CA ALA A 507 -0.78 6.02 -17.83
C ALA A 507 -1.34 5.12 -16.70
N THR A 508 -2.54 5.41 -16.19
CA THR A 508 -3.25 4.55 -15.22
C THR A 508 -3.57 3.18 -15.81
N PHE A 509 -3.78 3.05 -17.12
CA PHE A 509 -3.92 1.75 -17.79
C PHE A 509 -2.69 0.86 -17.60
N LEU A 510 -1.54 1.46 -17.42
CA LEU A 510 -0.26 0.78 -17.22
C LEU A 510 0.14 0.71 -15.74
N GLY A 511 -0.80 1.02 -14.85
CA GLY A 511 -0.58 0.95 -13.42
C GLY A 511 0.37 2.00 -12.84
N SER A 512 0.36 3.22 -13.39
CA SER A 512 1.12 4.34 -12.82
C SER A 512 0.51 4.91 -11.53
N SER A 513 -0.73 4.57 -11.21
CA SER A 513 -1.41 4.97 -9.98
C SER A 513 -0.99 4.06 -8.83
N GLU A 514 -0.63 4.64 -7.72
CA GLU A 514 -0.09 3.91 -6.57
C GLU A 514 -1.21 3.26 -5.76
N ILE A 515 -1.10 1.95 -5.52
CA ILE A 515 -2.02 1.15 -4.71
C ILE A 515 -1.24 0.29 -3.72
N THR A 516 -1.89 -0.25 -2.70
CA THR A 516 -1.23 -1.21 -1.80
C THR A 516 -1.20 -2.61 -2.42
N LEU A 517 -0.26 -3.43 -1.97
CA LEU A 517 -0.17 -4.82 -2.41
C LEU A 517 -1.41 -5.63 -1.99
N ALA A 518 -1.99 -5.30 -0.85
CA ALA A 518 -3.23 -5.91 -0.36
C ALA A 518 -4.44 -5.58 -1.24
N GLU A 519 -4.57 -4.33 -1.70
CA GLU A 519 -5.59 -3.93 -2.66
C GLU A 519 -5.44 -4.68 -3.98
N LEU A 520 -4.20 -4.82 -4.49
CA LEU A 520 -3.93 -5.57 -5.71
C LEU A 520 -4.32 -7.04 -5.55
N ALA A 521 -3.91 -7.69 -4.45
CA ALA A 521 -4.25 -9.07 -4.18
C ALA A 521 -5.77 -9.29 -4.06
N LEU A 522 -6.47 -8.40 -3.34
CA LEU A 522 -7.93 -8.46 -3.21
C LEU A 522 -8.60 -8.31 -4.57
N ALA A 523 -8.17 -7.33 -5.36
CA ALA A 523 -8.75 -7.07 -6.67
C ALA A 523 -8.57 -8.26 -7.63
N TYR A 524 -7.46 -8.99 -7.55
CA TYR A 524 -7.22 -10.17 -8.36
C TYR A 524 -8.12 -11.36 -8.01
N THR A 525 -8.70 -11.42 -6.80
CA THR A 525 -9.60 -12.52 -6.40
C THR A 525 -10.84 -12.63 -7.26
N ILE A 526 -11.24 -11.58 -7.97
CA ILE A 526 -12.43 -11.60 -8.82
C ILE A 526 -12.29 -12.59 -10.00
N PHE A 527 -11.07 -12.79 -10.50
CA PHE A 527 -10.84 -13.64 -11.67
C PHE A 527 -11.04 -15.12 -11.37
N PRO A 528 -10.41 -15.74 -10.33
CA PRO A 528 -10.65 -17.14 -9.99
C PRO A 528 -12.04 -17.40 -9.37
N ASN A 529 -12.74 -16.37 -8.94
CA ASN A 529 -14.05 -16.44 -8.30
C ASN A 529 -15.21 -16.12 -9.26
N GLU A 530 -15.06 -16.34 -10.55
CA GLU A 530 -16.16 -16.11 -11.51
C GLU A 530 -16.73 -14.68 -11.43
N GLY A 531 -15.86 -13.71 -11.18
CA GLY A 531 -16.23 -12.30 -11.07
C GLY A 531 -16.69 -11.84 -9.69
N TRP A 532 -16.73 -12.71 -8.68
CA TRP A 532 -17.09 -12.35 -7.31
C TRP A 532 -15.87 -11.91 -6.47
N ARG A 533 -16.07 -10.92 -5.64
CA ARG A 533 -15.08 -10.43 -4.70
C ARG A 533 -15.49 -10.74 -3.26
N PRO A 534 -14.60 -11.26 -2.39
CA PRO A 534 -14.85 -11.30 -0.95
C PRO A 534 -14.93 -9.88 -0.38
N ALA A 535 -15.60 -9.69 0.76
CA ALA A 535 -15.88 -8.36 1.28
C ALA A 535 -14.62 -7.55 1.64
N ALA A 536 -13.65 -8.16 2.33
CA ALA A 536 -12.39 -7.53 2.71
C ALA A 536 -11.36 -8.57 3.14
N PRO A 537 -10.06 -8.29 3.03
CA PRO A 537 -9.04 -9.13 3.65
C PRO A 537 -9.17 -9.12 5.17
N HIS A 538 -9.00 -10.29 5.78
CA HIS A 538 -9.04 -10.45 7.24
C HIS A 538 -8.06 -11.52 7.69
N VAL A 539 -7.56 -11.42 8.91
CA VAL A 539 -6.60 -12.37 9.47
C VAL A 539 -7.17 -13.14 10.66
N LEU A 540 -8.17 -12.61 11.32
CA LEU A 540 -8.85 -13.28 12.44
C LEU A 540 -10.06 -14.07 11.92
N ASP A 541 -10.17 -15.32 12.39
CA ASP A 541 -11.36 -16.16 12.20
C ASP A 541 -12.29 -16.04 13.41
N ARG A 542 -11.76 -16.33 14.61
CA ARG A 542 -12.46 -16.17 15.88
C ARG A 542 -11.49 -16.06 17.06
N ILE A 543 -11.97 -15.55 18.16
CA ILE A 543 -11.26 -15.45 19.42
C ILE A 543 -12.07 -16.18 20.49
N GLU A 544 -11.45 -17.13 21.17
CA GLU A 544 -12.02 -17.91 22.26
C GLU A 544 -11.39 -17.49 23.58
N ASP A 545 -12.18 -17.47 24.68
CA ASP A 545 -11.65 -17.32 26.02
C ASP A 545 -11.00 -18.62 26.50
N LYS A 546 -10.46 -18.60 27.73
CA LYS A 546 -9.83 -19.76 28.36
C LYS A 546 -10.81 -20.92 28.61
N ASP A 547 -12.11 -20.66 28.65
CA ASP A 547 -13.17 -21.63 28.85
C ASP A 547 -13.71 -22.18 27.52
N GLY A 548 -13.18 -21.70 26.39
CA GLY A 548 -13.56 -22.10 25.02
C GLY A 548 -14.78 -21.38 24.47
N ASN A 549 -15.29 -20.33 25.16
CA ASN A 549 -16.40 -19.54 24.66
C ASN A 549 -15.90 -18.56 23.58
N ILE A 550 -16.68 -18.42 22.50
CA ILE A 550 -16.37 -17.46 21.43
C ILE A 550 -16.71 -16.05 21.93
N VAL A 551 -15.68 -15.22 22.12
CA VAL A 551 -15.83 -13.82 22.51
C VAL A 551 -15.86 -12.87 21.32
N TRP A 552 -15.35 -13.31 20.17
CA TRP A 552 -15.41 -12.59 18.92
C TRP A 552 -15.30 -13.57 17.75
N GLN A 553 -16.02 -13.29 16.66
CA GLN A 553 -15.98 -14.10 15.45
C GLN A 553 -16.10 -13.19 14.23
N TYR A 554 -15.34 -13.51 13.17
CA TYR A 554 -15.47 -12.85 11.89
C TYR A 554 -16.83 -13.14 11.24
N GLU A 555 -17.52 -12.10 10.83
CA GLU A 555 -18.83 -12.24 10.17
C GLU A 555 -18.63 -12.75 8.74
N ARG A 556 -18.71 -14.07 8.55
CA ARG A 556 -18.58 -14.72 7.23
C ARG A 556 -19.72 -14.39 6.26
N ASN A 557 -20.87 -13.89 6.78
CA ASN A 557 -22.05 -13.54 5.98
C ASN A 557 -21.96 -12.14 5.33
N ARG A 558 -20.78 -11.50 5.31
CA ARG A 558 -20.58 -10.29 4.52
C ARG A 558 -20.82 -10.61 3.05
N LYS A 559 -21.65 -9.80 2.40
CA LYS A 559 -22.05 -10.01 1.01
C LYS A 559 -20.81 -10.05 0.11
N HIS A 560 -20.71 -11.13 -0.66
CA HIS A 560 -19.83 -11.17 -1.81
C HIS A 560 -20.40 -10.20 -2.86
N GLU A 561 -19.53 -9.42 -3.48
CA GLU A 561 -19.94 -8.46 -4.51
C GLU A 561 -19.66 -9.04 -5.89
N GLN A 562 -20.66 -9.10 -6.77
CA GLN A 562 -20.48 -9.45 -8.18
C GLN A 562 -19.89 -8.22 -8.88
N VAL A 563 -18.66 -8.31 -9.32
CA VAL A 563 -17.91 -7.23 -9.97
C VAL A 563 -17.90 -7.40 -11.49
N LEU A 564 -17.74 -8.63 -11.95
CA LEU A 564 -17.67 -9.00 -13.36
C LEU A 564 -18.67 -10.12 -13.68
N LYS A 565 -19.07 -10.23 -14.94
CA LYS A 565 -19.71 -11.44 -15.44
C LYS A 565 -18.71 -12.59 -15.40
N PRO A 566 -19.15 -13.83 -15.10
CA PRO A 566 -18.28 -15.01 -15.07
C PRO A 566 -17.49 -15.20 -16.37
N GLU A 567 -18.12 -14.93 -17.52
CA GLU A 567 -17.53 -15.05 -18.85
C GLU A 567 -16.30 -14.16 -18.99
N VAL A 568 -16.43 -12.88 -18.60
CA VAL A 568 -15.33 -11.89 -18.66
C VAL A 568 -14.19 -12.28 -17.71
N ALA A 569 -14.53 -12.72 -16.50
CA ALA A 569 -13.52 -13.17 -15.54
C ALA A 569 -12.72 -14.37 -16.06
N TYR A 570 -13.41 -15.31 -16.76
CA TYR A 570 -12.77 -16.46 -17.35
C TYR A 570 -11.94 -16.12 -18.59
N GLU A 571 -12.43 -15.22 -19.46
CA GLU A 571 -11.66 -14.74 -20.64
C GLU A 571 -10.29 -14.16 -20.21
N VAL A 572 -10.29 -13.32 -19.16
CA VAL A 572 -9.05 -12.79 -18.58
C VAL A 572 -8.22 -13.90 -17.97
N THR A 573 -8.81 -14.82 -17.20
CA THR A 573 -8.11 -15.95 -16.58
C THR A 573 -7.43 -16.82 -17.64
N SER A 574 -8.11 -17.11 -18.76
CA SER A 574 -7.57 -17.84 -19.88
C SER A 574 -6.33 -17.17 -20.46
N CYS A 575 -6.37 -15.86 -20.72
CA CYS A 575 -5.20 -15.10 -21.17
C CYS A 575 -4.06 -15.10 -20.13
N LEU A 576 -4.38 -15.00 -18.84
CA LEU A 576 -3.37 -15.00 -17.77
C LEU A 576 -2.75 -16.39 -17.54
N THR A 577 -3.46 -17.46 -17.87
CA THR A 577 -2.90 -18.81 -17.92
C THR A 577 -1.84 -18.91 -19.01
N ASP A 578 -2.14 -18.40 -20.22
CA ASP A 578 -1.18 -18.36 -21.32
C ASP A 578 0.01 -17.43 -21.00
N ALA A 579 -0.19 -16.36 -20.25
CA ALA A 579 0.88 -15.49 -19.78
C ALA A 579 1.91 -16.23 -18.92
N LEU A 580 1.48 -17.25 -18.16
CA LEU A 580 2.39 -18.13 -17.40
C LEU A 580 3.06 -19.20 -18.24
N THR A 581 2.44 -19.68 -19.33
CA THR A 581 2.98 -20.79 -20.13
C THR A 581 3.82 -20.31 -21.30
N GLU A 582 3.41 -19.23 -21.95
CA GLU A 582 4.00 -18.73 -23.19
C GLU A 582 4.46 -17.27 -23.12
N GLY A 583 3.92 -16.53 -22.14
CA GLY A 583 4.11 -15.08 -22.02
C GLY A 583 5.23 -14.66 -21.06
N THR A 584 5.04 -13.49 -20.43
CA THR A 584 6.02 -12.87 -19.55
C THR A 584 6.29 -13.64 -18.26
N GLY A 585 5.38 -14.54 -17.88
CA GLY A 585 5.50 -15.42 -16.71
C GLY A 585 6.06 -16.82 -16.98
N ARG A 586 6.42 -17.17 -18.23
CA ARG A 586 6.85 -18.53 -18.61
C ARG A 586 8.00 -19.09 -17.79
N LEU A 587 8.85 -18.22 -17.24
CA LEU A 587 9.94 -18.62 -16.35
C LEU A 587 9.45 -19.35 -15.09
N ALA A 588 8.16 -19.24 -14.75
CA ALA A 588 7.57 -20.00 -13.65
C ALA A 588 7.76 -21.50 -13.84
N TYR A 589 7.49 -22.00 -15.04
CA TYR A 589 7.66 -23.41 -15.39
C TYR A 589 9.08 -23.74 -15.90
N GLU A 590 9.64 -22.88 -16.78
CA GLU A 590 10.92 -23.14 -17.43
C GLU A 590 12.11 -23.09 -16.46
N LYS A 591 12.04 -22.23 -15.44
CA LYS A 591 13.19 -21.94 -14.57
C LYS A 591 12.91 -22.14 -13.09
N TYR A 592 11.74 -21.70 -12.60
CA TYR A 592 11.50 -21.63 -11.16
C TYR A 592 10.74 -22.83 -10.60
N GLY A 593 10.39 -23.79 -11.45
CA GLY A 593 9.86 -25.07 -11.01
C GLY A 593 8.42 -25.01 -10.46
N LEU A 594 7.57 -24.16 -11.04
CA LEU A 594 6.15 -24.18 -10.74
C LEU A 594 5.60 -25.59 -11.04
N LYS A 595 4.94 -26.20 -10.06
CA LYS A 595 4.32 -27.51 -10.24
C LYS A 595 3.18 -27.42 -11.25
N LYS A 596 2.87 -28.53 -11.90
CA LYS A 596 1.80 -28.60 -12.92
C LYS A 596 0.43 -28.58 -12.24
N PHE A 597 -0.15 -27.40 -12.13
CA PHE A 597 -1.53 -27.16 -11.70
C PHE A 597 -2.10 -25.93 -12.44
N PRO A 598 -3.43 -25.80 -12.54
CA PRO A 598 -4.05 -24.64 -13.16
C PRO A 598 -3.72 -23.37 -12.37
N ALA A 599 -3.01 -22.48 -13.00
CA ALA A 599 -2.63 -21.20 -12.44
C ALA A 599 -2.67 -20.10 -13.50
N ALA A 600 -2.86 -18.87 -13.07
CA ALA A 600 -2.89 -17.70 -13.91
C ALA A 600 -2.17 -16.54 -13.21
N GLY A 601 -1.55 -15.64 -13.96
CA GLY A 601 -0.83 -14.55 -13.32
C GLY A 601 -0.26 -13.54 -14.30
N LYS A 602 0.14 -12.39 -13.73
CA LYS A 602 0.66 -11.25 -14.49
C LYS A 602 1.87 -10.64 -13.80
N THR A 603 2.89 -10.38 -14.56
CA THR A 603 4.03 -9.55 -14.14
C THR A 603 3.62 -8.10 -14.05
N GLY A 604 4.16 -7.38 -13.08
CA GLY A 604 4.16 -5.94 -12.98
C GLY A 604 5.60 -5.42 -12.93
N THR A 605 5.89 -4.41 -13.69
CA THR A 605 7.15 -3.68 -13.65
C THR A 605 6.82 -2.21 -13.79
N ALA A 606 7.22 -1.41 -12.81
CA ALA A 606 7.04 0.03 -12.90
C ALA A 606 8.10 0.65 -13.81
N TYR A 607 7.84 1.89 -14.21
CA TYR A 607 8.75 2.66 -15.04
C TYR A 607 10.16 2.68 -14.44
N ASP A 608 11.16 2.56 -15.31
CA ASP A 608 12.59 2.53 -14.98
C ASP A 608 13.01 1.51 -13.90
N PHE A 609 12.27 0.40 -13.78
CA PHE A 609 12.59 -0.71 -12.86
C PHE A 609 12.61 -0.30 -11.37
N THR A 610 11.78 0.65 -10.98
CA THR A 610 11.68 1.07 -9.56
C THR A 610 10.92 0.07 -8.71
N ASP A 611 10.00 -0.70 -9.33
CA ASP A 611 9.16 -1.69 -8.67
C ASP A 611 9.01 -2.93 -9.53
N ALA A 612 9.22 -4.08 -8.93
CA ALA A 612 9.03 -5.38 -9.54
C ALA A 612 7.90 -6.13 -8.81
N LEU A 613 6.84 -6.48 -9.53
CA LEU A 613 5.66 -7.13 -8.99
C LEU A 613 5.31 -8.40 -9.76
N PHE A 614 4.61 -9.28 -9.08
CA PHE A 614 3.88 -10.38 -9.68
C PHE A 614 2.58 -10.61 -8.88
N ALA A 615 1.45 -10.68 -9.58
CA ALA A 615 0.17 -11.07 -9.00
C ALA A 615 -0.38 -12.24 -9.80
N GLY A 616 -0.78 -13.29 -9.10
CA GLY A 616 -1.30 -14.49 -9.74
C GLY A 616 -2.06 -15.36 -8.75
N TYR A 617 -2.77 -16.36 -9.29
CA TYR A 617 -3.71 -17.15 -8.52
C TYR A 617 -3.86 -18.56 -9.11
N ASP A 618 -4.39 -19.44 -8.28
CA ASP A 618 -5.09 -20.65 -8.66
C ASP A 618 -6.58 -20.56 -8.29
N SER A 619 -7.32 -21.62 -8.36
CA SER A 619 -8.76 -21.62 -8.00
C SER A 619 -9.01 -21.40 -6.50
N MET A 620 -7.99 -21.46 -5.64
CA MET A 620 -8.12 -21.39 -4.17
C MET A 620 -7.49 -20.14 -3.59
N ILE A 621 -6.37 -19.69 -4.15
CA ILE A 621 -5.49 -18.70 -3.54
C ILE A 621 -5.06 -17.66 -4.57
N THR A 622 -5.08 -16.40 -4.16
CA THR A 622 -4.45 -15.30 -4.88
C THR A 622 -3.22 -14.84 -4.09
N CYS A 623 -2.08 -14.71 -4.75
CA CYS A 623 -0.85 -14.23 -4.14
C CYS A 623 -0.26 -13.07 -4.95
N ALA A 624 0.16 -12.03 -4.24
CA ALA A 624 0.87 -10.88 -4.81
C ALA A 624 2.22 -10.68 -4.10
N VAL A 625 3.24 -10.39 -4.89
CA VAL A 625 4.62 -10.18 -4.45
C VAL A 625 5.13 -8.86 -5.02
N TRP A 626 5.85 -8.11 -4.21
CA TRP A 626 6.51 -6.86 -4.58
C TRP A 626 7.97 -6.85 -4.12
N ALA A 627 8.84 -6.23 -4.91
CA ALA A 627 10.21 -5.88 -4.54
C ALA A 627 10.56 -4.49 -5.06
N GLY A 628 11.22 -3.67 -4.23
CA GLY A 628 11.60 -2.29 -4.53
C GLY A 628 12.19 -1.57 -3.32
N PHE A 629 12.42 -0.27 -3.46
CA PHE A 629 12.88 0.58 -2.35
C PHE A 629 11.72 1.37 -1.75
N ASP A 630 11.84 1.78 -0.49
CA ASP A 630 10.84 2.65 0.16
C ASP A 630 10.75 4.01 -0.54
N LYS A 631 11.88 4.58 -0.94
CA LYS A 631 11.94 5.68 -1.90
C LYS A 631 12.01 5.09 -3.32
N PRO A 632 11.17 5.55 -4.27
CA PRO A 632 11.22 5.05 -5.64
C PRO A 632 12.59 5.30 -6.28
N GLU A 633 13.38 4.24 -6.40
CA GLU A 633 14.70 4.25 -7.03
C GLU A 633 14.84 3.03 -7.92
N LYS A 634 15.58 3.17 -9.01
CA LYS A 634 15.86 2.08 -9.94
C LYS A 634 16.61 0.95 -9.25
N ILE A 635 16.05 -0.26 -9.26
CA ILE A 635 16.71 -1.42 -8.65
C ILE A 635 17.98 -1.77 -9.43
N TYR A 636 17.84 -2.12 -10.69
CA TYR A 636 18.87 -2.25 -11.73
C TYR A 636 18.19 -2.46 -13.08
N ARG A 637 18.91 -2.32 -14.18
CA ARG A 637 18.37 -2.56 -15.52
C ARG A 637 18.04 -4.04 -15.70
N GLY A 638 16.77 -4.35 -15.96
CA GLY A 638 16.29 -5.74 -16.10
C GLY A 638 15.69 -6.32 -14.81
N ALA A 639 15.45 -5.51 -13.79
CA ALA A 639 14.73 -5.90 -12.56
C ALA A 639 13.23 -6.07 -12.85
N PHE A 640 12.88 -6.98 -13.74
CA PHE A 640 11.50 -7.29 -14.08
C PHE A 640 10.79 -8.04 -12.96
N GLY A 641 9.45 -7.92 -12.90
CA GLY A 641 8.62 -8.74 -12.01
C GLY A 641 8.80 -10.24 -12.23
N SER A 642 9.08 -10.68 -13.47
CA SER A 642 9.41 -12.08 -13.79
C SER A 642 10.75 -12.55 -13.21
N VAL A 643 11.63 -11.62 -12.81
CA VAL A 643 12.95 -11.96 -12.26
C VAL A 643 12.96 -11.88 -10.74
N LEU A 644 12.31 -10.84 -10.15
CA LEU A 644 12.38 -10.58 -8.71
C LEU A 644 11.17 -11.12 -7.93
N ALA A 645 9.96 -10.95 -8.45
CA ALA A 645 8.73 -11.29 -7.74
C ALA A 645 8.20 -12.69 -8.06
N LEU A 646 8.29 -13.11 -9.32
CA LEU A 646 7.79 -14.41 -9.78
C LEU A 646 8.40 -15.61 -9.05
N PRO A 647 9.72 -15.70 -8.76
CA PRO A 647 10.28 -16.85 -8.03
C PRO A 647 9.65 -17.03 -6.65
N VAL A 648 9.45 -15.92 -5.92
CA VAL A 648 8.83 -15.94 -4.61
C VAL A 648 7.37 -16.40 -4.70
N TRP A 649 6.63 -15.88 -5.70
CA TRP A 649 5.27 -16.31 -5.98
C TRP A 649 5.20 -17.83 -6.25
N VAL A 650 6.11 -18.37 -7.07
CA VAL A 650 6.19 -19.80 -7.39
C VAL A 650 6.38 -20.64 -6.12
N ASP A 651 7.28 -20.24 -5.24
CA ASP A 651 7.53 -20.97 -3.99
C ASP A 651 6.29 -20.98 -3.08
N VAL A 652 5.62 -19.82 -2.94
CA VAL A 652 4.40 -19.70 -2.13
C VAL A 652 3.27 -20.55 -2.71
N MET A 653 3.07 -20.51 -4.04
CA MET A 653 2.03 -21.29 -4.69
C MET A 653 2.34 -22.81 -4.65
N ASN A 654 3.58 -23.20 -4.79
CA ASN A 654 3.98 -24.60 -4.59
C ASN A 654 3.76 -25.10 -3.15
N ALA A 655 3.92 -24.22 -2.16
CA ALA A 655 3.66 -24.55 -0.76
C ALA A 655 2.16 -24.75 -0.47
N SER A 656 1.28 -24.08 -1.20
CA SER A 656 -0.17 -24.19 -1.03
C SER A 656 -0.73 -25.58 -1.37
N LEU A 657 -0.05 -26.32 -2.23
CA LEU A 657 -0.50 -27.61 -2.78
C LEU A 657 -0.51 -28.77 -1.78
N VAL A 658 0.05 -28.58 -0.60
CA VAL A 658 0.30 -29.67 0.35
C VAL A 658 -1.00 -30.29 0.93
N LYS A 659 -2.14 -29.56 0.90
CA LYS A 659 -3.38 -30.00 1.54
C LYS A 659 -4.55 -30.31 0.62
N ASN A 660 -4.77 -29.48 -0.40
CA ASN A 660 -5.82 -29.66 -1.41
C ASN A 660 -5.34 -29.04 -2.71
N GLY A 661 -5.04 -29.86 -3.71
CA GLY A 661 -4.65 -29.33 -5.01
C GLY A 661 -5.74 -28.41 -5.61
N PRO A 662 -5.37 -27.33 -6.29
CA PRO A 662 -6.30 -26.43 -6.93
C PRO A 662 -7.08 -27.17 -8.03
N ARG A 663 -8.35 -26.79 -8.21
CA ARG A 663 -9.20 -27.31 -9.27
C ARG A 663 -8.94 -26.54 -10.56
N PRO A 664 -9.23 -27.13 -11.73
CA PRO A 664 -9.31 -26.36 -12.97
C PRO A 664 -10.28 -25.18 -12.83
N PHE A 665 -9.98 -24.09 -13.50
CA PHE A 665 -10.91 -22.97 -13.60
C PHE A 665 -12.16 -23.43 -14.38
N ALA A 666 -13.33 -23.22 -13.83
CA ALA A 666 -14.58 -23.62 -14.48
C ALA A 666 -14.85 -22.69 -15.68
N VAL A 667 -15.13 -23.30 -16.83
CA VAL A 667 -15.56 -22.53 -18.01
C VAL A 667 -17.02 -22.19 -17.85
N PRO A 668 -17.41 -20.90 -17.84
CA PRO A 668 -18.80 -20.52 -17.75
C PRO A 668 -19.62 -21.02 -18.97
N PRO A 669 -20.88 -21.40 -18.76
CA PRO A 669 -21.71 -21.96 -19.84
C PRO A 669 -22.01 -20.96 -20.97
N GLY A 670 -21.88 -19.66 -20.70
CA GLY A 670 -22.07 -18.60 -21.70
C GLY A 670 -20.92 -18.46 -22.71
N LEU A 671 -19.80 -19.17 -22.50
CA LEU A 671 -18.64 -19.14 -23.41
C LEU A 671 -18.68 -20.33 -24.38
N GLN A 672 -18.56 -20.04 -25.66
CA GLN A 672 -18.51 -21.01 -26.73
C GLN A 672 -17.14 -21.01 -27.41
N LYS A 673 -16.74 -22.18 -27.92
CA LYS A 673 -15.52 -22.33 -28.74
C LYS A 673 -15.78 -21.84 -30.16
N VAL A 674 -14.95 -20.89 -30.59
CA VAL A 674 -15.01 -20.28 -31.91
C VAL A 674 -13.64 -20.38 -32.57
N GLU A 675 -13.56 -20.98 -33.77
CA GLU A 675 -12.31 -20.99 -34.52
C GLU A 675 -12.17 -19.64 -35.27
N ILE A 676 -11.15 -18.87 -34.92
CA ILE A 676 -10.88 -17.56 -35.47
C ILE A 676 -9.50 -17.48 -36.15
N CYS A 677 -9.36 -16.58 -37.06
CA CYS A 677 -8.09 -16.23 -37.68
C CYS A 677 -7.28 -15.32 -36.79
N SER A 678 -6.03 -15.69 -36.49
CA SER A 678 -5.14 -14.89 -35.63
C SER A 678 -4.74 -13.53 -36.21
N LYS A 679 -4.99 -13.30 -37.53
CA LYS A 679 -4.66 -12.04 -38.20
C LYS A 679 -5.82 -11.09 -38.37
N SER A 680 -7.02 -11.62 -38.52
CA SER A 680 -8.23 -10.79 -38.70
C SER A 680 -9.14 -10.75 -37.46
N GLY A 681 -8.99 -11.70 -36.52
CA GLY A 681 -9.91 -11.87 -35.40
C GLY A 681 -11.30 -12.36 -35.79
N LEU A 682 -11.55 -12.62 -37.09
CA LEU A 682 -12.80 -13.08 -37.66
C LEU A 682 -12.84 -14.61 -37.73
N LEU A 683 -14.03 -15.17 -38.08
CA LEU A 683 -14.19 -16.62 -38.22
C LEU A 683 -13.18 -17.18 -39.23
N ALA A 684 -12.49 -18.23 -38.83
CA ALA A 684 -11.48 -18.84 -39.70
C ALA A 684 -12.11 -19.46 -40.97
N THR A 685 -11.32 -19.49 -42.04
CA THR A 685 -11.62 -20.17 -43.30
C THR A 685 -10.55 -21.24 -43.59
N ASP A 686 -10.81 -22.12 -44.53
CA ASP A 686 -9.85 -23.11 -44.97
C ASP A 686 -8.57 -22.50 -45.57
N LYS A 687 -8.59 -21.21 -45.90
CA LYS A 687 -7.48 -20.44 -46.44
C LYS A 687 -6.60 -19.73 -45.42
N CYS A 688 -6.93 -19.81 -44.11
CA CYS A 688 -6.16 -19.18 -43.04
C CYS A 688 -4.81 -19.88 -42.78
N TYR A 689 -3.84 -19.59 -43.63
CA TYR A 689 -2.45 -20.04 -43.55
C TYR A 689 -1.49 -18.86 -43.72
N GLU A 690 -0.36 -18.90 -43.04
CA GLU A 690 0.76 -17.97 -43.22
C GLU A 690 2.03 -18.73 -43.61
N ASP A 691 2.86 -18.11 -44.43
CA ASP A 691 4.17 -18.67 -44.80
C ASP A 691 5.19 -18.26 -43.73
N VAL A 692 5.71 -19.23 -43.00
CA VAL A 692 6.70 -19.05 -41.92
C VAL A 692 8.01 -19.67 -42.37
N ARG A 693 9.13 -18.95 -42.22
CA ARG A 693 10.47 -19.54 -42.43
C ARG A 693 10.83 -20.41 -41.24
N SER A 694 11.17 -21.67 -41.55
CA SER A 694 11.69 -22.60 -40.56
C SER A 694 13.12 -22.20 -40.10
N THR A 695 13.63 -22.80 -39.08
CA THR A 695 15.03 -22.65 -38.62
C THR A 695 16.04 -23.09 -39.66
N THR A 696 15.63 -23.97 -40.61
CA THR A 696 16.44 -24.45 -41.76
C THR A 696 16.37 -23.49 -42.97
N GLY A 697 15.56 -22.42 -42.88
CA GLY A 697 15.38 -21.43 -43.96
C GLY A 697 14.25 -21.77 -44.97
N ASP A 698 13.62 -22.92 -44.84
CA ASP A 698 12.51 -23.33 -45.69
C ASP A 698 11.23 -22.58 -45.37
N VAL A 699 10.42 -22.29 -46.38
CA VAL A 699 9.10 -21.67 -46.19
C VAL A 699 8.09 -22.78 -45.92
N VAL A 700 7.51 -22.80 -44.73
CA VAL A 700 6.47 -23.77 -44.33
C VAL A 700 5.14 -23.04 -44.14
N LYS A 701 4.07 -23.59 -44.70
CA LYS A 701 2.72 -23.10 -44.46
C LYS A 701 2.24 -23.52 -43.07
N ARG A 702 2.03 -22.52 -42.20
CA ARG A 702 1.46 -22.73 -40.85
C ARG A 702 0.01 -22.23 -40.85
N ARG A 703 -0.87 -22.99 -40.19
CA ARG A 703 -2.25 -22.54 -39.97
C ARG A 703 -2.28 -21.28 -39.14
N ALA A 704 -2.98 -20.26 -39.60
CA ALA A 704 -3.16 -18.94 -38.98
C ALA A 704 -4.52 -18.85 -38.29
N SER A 705 -5.03 -19.97 -37.75
CA SER A 705 -6.28 -20.00 -36.96
C SER A 705 -6.07 -20.77 -35.69
N TYR A 706 -6.87 -20.44 -34.70
CA TYR A 706 -6.92 -21.12 -33.40
C TYR A 706 -8.32 -21.06 -32.81
N VAL A 707 -8.58 -21.89 -31.79
CA VAL A 707 -9.87 -21.90 -31.09
C VAL A 707 -9.81 -20.92 -29.96
N GLU A 708 -10.73 -19.94 -29.98
CA GLU A 708 -10.92 -18.95 -28.94
C GLU A 708 -12.26 -19.18 -28.23
N LEU A 709 -12.44 -18.56 -27.07
CA LEU A 709 -13.69 -18.52 -26.33
C LEU A 709 -14.36 -17.15 -26.51
N ALA A 710 -15.66 -17.15 -26.81
CA ALA A 710 -16.44 -15.94 -26.95
C ALA A 710 -17.88 -16.19 -26.49
N THR A 711 -18.54 -15.14 -26.02
CA THR A 711 -20.01 -15.17 -25.85
C THR A 711 -20.71 -15.03 -27.21
N ASP A 712 -22.00 -15.31 -27.26
CA ASP A 712 -22.77 -15.13 -28.51
C ASP A 712 -22.70 -13.66 -29.01
N GLU A 713 -22.66 -12.69 -28.10
CA GLU A 713 -22.57 -11.26 -28.41
C GLU A 713 -21.18 -10.87 -28.97
N GLN A 714 -20.12 -11.52 -28.51
CA GLN A 714 -18.73 -11.26 -28.91
C GLN A 714 -18.31 -12.03 -30.17
N ARG A 715 -19.05 -13.08 -30.54
CA ARG A 715 -18.73 -13.94 -31.64
C ARG A 715 -18.72 -13.15 -32.95
N PRO A 716 -17.61 -13.19 -33.73
CA PRO A 716 -17.57 -12.55 -35.03
C PRO A 716 -18.63 -13.13 -35.97
N ALA A 717 -19.36 -12.26 -36.66
CA ALA A 717 -20.33 -12.67 -37.69
C ALA A 717 -19.65 -12.95 -39.06
N ASP A 718 -18.57 -12.18 -39.34
CA ASP A 718 -17.87 -12.22 -40.62
C ASP A 718 -16.79 -13.30 -40.65
N ARG A 719 -16.50 -13.81 -41.83
CA ARG A 719 -15.38 -14.72 -42.08
C ARG A 719 -14.09 -13.95 -42.39
N CYS A 720 -12.95 -14.57 -42.18
CA CYS A 720 -11.63 -14.01 -42.44
C CYS A 720 -11.55 -13.41 -43.84
N ASP A 721 -11.17 -12.17 -43.90
CA ASP A 721 -10.97 -11.37 -45.10
C ASP A 721 -9.48 -11.12 -45.42
N VAL A 722 -8.57 -11.56 -44.55
CA VAL A 722 -7.12 -11.46 -44.74
C VAL A 722 -6.58 -12.58 -45.63
N HIS A 723 -7.18 -13.77 -45.56
CA HIS A 723 -6.74 -14.95 -46.29
C HIS A 723 -7.80 -15.36 -47.35
N GLY A 724 -7.67 -14.87 -48.59
CA GLY A 724 -8.60 -15.19 -49.69
C GLY A 724 -8.20 -14.53 -51.01
N ASP A 725 -8.86 -14.90 -52.10
CA ASP A 725 -8.49 -14.45 -53.44
C ASP A 725 -8.86 -12.96 -53.71
N SER A 726 -9.59 -12.29 -52.82
CA SER A 726 -10.10 -10.91 -52.94
C SER A 726 -9.37 -9.88 -52.05
N VAL A 727 -8.22 -10.20 -51.55
CA VAL A 727 -7.57 -9.59 -50.39
C VAL A 727 -7.06 -8.14 -50.61
N ARG A 728 -6.76 -7.72 -51.86
CA ARG A 728 -5.96 -6.47 -52.03
C ARG A 728 -6.70 -5.15 -51.81
N THR A 729 -8.00 -5.11 -51.91
CA THR A 729 -8.75 -3.84 -51.86
C THR A 729 -9.44 -3.54 -50.53
N GLN A 730 -9.67 -4.54 -49.70
CA GLN A 730 -10.35 -4.38 -48.40
C GLN A 730 -9.42 -4.18 -47.19
N LEU A 731 -8.18 -4.68 -47.26
CA LEU A 731 -7.17 -4.51 -46.20
C LEU A 731 -6.89 -3.04 -45.88
N VAL A 732 -6.84 -2.18 -46.89
CA VAL A 732 -6.59 -0.72 -46.68
C VAL A 732 -7.79 -0.03 -46.03
N LYS A 733 -9.02 -0.52 -46.18
CA LYS A 733 -10.21 0.10 -45.62
C LYS A 733 -10.52 -0.33 -44.18
N LYS A 734 -10.21 -1.58 -43.77
CA LYS A 734 -10.49 -2.06 -42.42
C LYS A 734 -9.43 -1.70 -41.40
N PHE A 735 -8.22 -1.44 -41.80
CA PHE A 735 -7.14 -0.95 -40.94
C PHE A 735 -6.96 0.57 -40.99
N ASP A 736 -7.92 1.30 -41.54
CA ASP A 736 -7.92 2.76 -41.51
C ASP A 736 -8.14 3.16 -40.04
N SER A 737 -7.04 3.61 -39.42
CA SER A 737 -7.05 4.18 -38.06
C SER A 737 -8.03 5.35 -37.90
N SER A 738 -8.58 5.88 -39.03
CA SER A 738 -9.62 6.90 -39.02
C SER A 738 -10.99 6.40 -38.53
N GLN A 739 -11.23 5.07 -38.47
CA GLN A 739 -12.45 4.49 -37.90
C GLN A 739 -12.38 4.20 -36.40
N TRP A 740 -11.18 4.20 -35.84
CA TRP A 740 -11.04 4.35 -34.41
C TRP A 740 -11.50 5.77 -34.05
N PRO A 741 -12.35 5.97 -33.05
CA PRO A 741 -12.83 7.30 -32.76
C PRO A 741 -11.62 8.22 -32.52
N ARG A 742 -11.33 9.10 -33.48
CA ARG A 742 -10.30 10.16 -33.32
C ARG A 742 -10.52 11.01 -32.09
N ALA A 743 -11.74 11.02 -31.57
CA ALA A 743 -12.10 11.63 -30.30
C ALA A 743 -11.36 11.03 -29.10
N ALA A 744 -10.83 9.80 -29.18
CA ALA A 744 -10.05 9.18 -28.11
C ALA A 744 -8.55 9.52 -28.17
N LEU A 745 -8.07 10.07 -29.29
CA LEU A 745 -6.65 10.46 -29.49
C LEU A 745 -6.40 11.95 -29.34
N ALA A 746 -7.45 12.78 -29.40
CA ALA A 746 -7.37 14.19 -29.11
C ALA A 746 -7.86 14.42 -27.69
N VAL A 747 -6.98 14.27 -26.70
CA VAL A 747 -7.16 15.00 -25.46
C VAL A 747 -7.05 16.47 -25.86
N ASP A 748 -8.18 17.16 -25.87
CA ASP A 748 -8.23 18.60 -26.08
C ASP A 748 -7.44 19.27 -24.95
N THR A 749 -6.18 19.53 -25.21
CA THR A 749 -5.29 20.23 -24.28
C THR A 749 -5.70 21.68 -24.07
N SER A 750 -6.66 22.22 -24.83
CA SER A 750 -7.18 23.59 -24.67
C SER A 750 -8.08 23.76 -23.45
N GLN A 751 -8.57 22.67 -22.85
CA GLN A 751 -9.38 22.71 -21.62
C GLN A 751 -8.62 22.41 -20.33
N VAL A 752 -7.33 22.12 -20.41
CA VAL A 752 -6.50 21.98 -19.21
C VAL A 752 -6.09 23.38 -18.75
N ALA A 753 -6.80 23.91 -17.78
CA ALA A 753 -6.36 25.14 -17.09
C ALA A 753 -4.92 24.91 -16.58
N PRO A 754 -4.03 25.92 -16.71
CA PRO A 754 -2.67 25.79 -16.21
C PRO A 754 -2.72 25.55 -14.70
N VAL A 755 -2.48 24.32 -14.29
CA VAL A 755 -2.29 23.99 -12.89
C VAL A 755 -0.94 24.54 -12.49
N THR A 756 -0.95 25.64 -11.77
CA THR A 756 0.24 26.20 -11.12
C THR A 756 0.86 25.07 -10.28
N MET A 757 2.08 24.70 -10.61
CA MET A 757 2.89 23.71 -9.91
C MET A 757 3.05 24.12 -8.45
N GLN A 758 2.18 23.63 -7.59
CA GLN A 758 2.52 23.42 -6.20
C GLN A 758 3.24 22.08 -6.16
N GLY A 759 4.44 22.07 -5.58
CA GLY A 759 5.25 20.85 -5.44
C GLY A 759 4.46 19.69 -4.82
N PRO A 760 5.00 18.46 -4.84
CA PRO A 760 4.24 17.26 -4.51
C PRO A 760 3.53 17.44 -3.18
N THR A 761 2.23 17.71 -3.26
CA THR A 761 1.36 17.68 -2.10
C THR A 761 1.26 16.21 -1.75
N LEU A 762 1.97 15.79 -0.72
CA LEU A 762 1.68 14.53 -0.05
C LEU A 762 0.19 14.57 0.26
N LEU A 763 -0.60 13.80 -0.46
CA LEU A 763 -2.01 13.61 -0.16
C LEU A 763 -2.08 13.15 1.29
N ALA A 764 -2.76 13.92 2.12
CA ALA A 764 -2.99 13.56 3.49
C ALA A 764 -3.73 12.22 3.49
N PRO A 765 -3.24 11.21 4.24
CA PRO A 765 -4.01 9.99 4.43
C PRO A 765 -5.32 10.34 5.13
N ASP A 766 -6.37 9.58 4.84
CA ASP A 766 -7.70 9.75 5.45
C ASP A 766 -7.73 9.45 6.97
N ASP A 767 -6.59 9.33 7.62
CA ASP A 767 -6.47 9.21 9.07
C ASP A 767 -6.47 10.60 9.71
N PRO A 768 -7.48 10.95 10.53
CA PRO A 768 -7.54 12.24 11.21
C PRO A 768 -6.33 12.51 12.13
N TYR A 769 -5.50 11.51 12.41
CA TYR A 769 -4.24 11.65 13.15
C TYR A 769 -3.05 12.01 12.25
N GLU A 770 -3.09 11.79 10.93
CA GLU A 770 -2.02 12.17 10.01
C GLU A 770 -2.08 13.63 9.55
N ALA A 771 -3.24 14.27 9.65
CA ALA A 771 -3.44 15.66 9.22
C ALA A 771 -2.65 16.72 10.03
N ILE A 772 -2.10 16.37 11.18
CA ILE A 772 -1.38 17.31 12.05
C ILE A 772 0.11 17.48 11.66
N GLY A 773 0.64 16.58 10.81
CA GLY A 773 2.08 16.56 10.42
C GLY A 773 2.48 17.46 9.26
N SER A 774 1.51 17.96 8.47
CA SER A 774 1.81 18.62 7.18
C SER A 774 2.02 20.15 7.23
N THR A 775 2.15 20.76 8.40
CA THR A 775 2.25 22.23 8.54
C THR A 775 3.66 22.76 8.78
N PHE A 776 4.70 21.98 8.55
CA PHE A 776 6.05 22.54 8.47
C PHE A 776 6.32 23.06 7.05
N ARG A 777 6.02 24.34 6.80
CA ARG A 777 6.71 25.12 5.76
C ARG A 777 8.09 25.46 6.28
N PRO A 778 9.17 25.24 5.51
CA PRO A 778 10.45 25.84 5.86
C PRO A 778 10.28 27.37 5.87
N ARG A 779 10.61 28.01 6.97
CA ARG A 779 10.77 29.45 7.03
C ARG A 779 11.84 29.82 6.01
N THR A 780 11.46 30.53 4.98
CA THR A 780 12.40 31.27 4.14
C THR A 780 13.22 32.17 5.04
N LEU A 781 14.51 31.93 5.05
CA LEU A 781 15.49 32.83 5.65
C LEU A 781 15.31 34.22 5.04
N ALA A 782 15.22 35.21 5.91
CA ALA A 782 15.12 36.61 5.55
C ALA A 782 16.29 37.02 4.64
N LYS A 783 15.98 37.72 3.57
CA LYS A 783 16.95 38.38 2.70
C LYS A 783 17.83 39.31 3.54
N ALA A 784 19.09 39.01 3.60
CA ALA A 784 20.12 40.01 3.94
C ALA A 784 20.63 40.64 2.63
N GLY A 785 20.57 41.92 2.59
CA GLY A 785 21.41 42.91 1.95
C GLY A 785 21.81 42.77 0.49
N ASN A 786 21.36 43.76 -0.27
CA ASN A 786 21.86 44.27 -1.54
C ASN A 786 23.34 43.98 -1.85
N GLN A 787 23.55 43.23 -2.96
CA GLN A 787 24.69 43.56 -3.86
C GLN A 787 24.18 43.48 -5.29
N THR A 788 24.37 44.55 -6.01
CA THR A 788 24.04 44.81 -7.40
C THR A 788 24.89 43.94 -8.33
N GLU A 789 24.27 43.07 -9.12
CA GLU A 789 24.88 42.49 -10.32
C GLU A 789 24.57 43.35 -11.56
N PRO A 790 25.54 43.43 -12.53
CA PRO A 790 25.39 44.26 -13.69
C PRO A 790 24.45 43.66 -14.72
N GLY A 791 23.67 44.55 -15.34
CA GLY A 791 22.62 44.26 -16.28
C GLY A 791 23.04 43.47 -17.52
N LEU A 792 22.19 42.48 -17.86
CA LEU A 792 22.19 41.84 -19.17
C LEU A 792 21.34 42.67 -20.12
N ASP A 793 21.98 43.00 -21.23
CA ASP A 793 21.43 43.73 -22.37
C ASP A 793 20.40 42.85 -23.14
N PRO A 794 19.13 43.26 -23.33
CA PRO A 794 18.10 42.43 -23.96
C PRO A 794 18.24 42.23 -25.47
N ASP A 795 19.20 42.90 -26.14
CA ASP A 795 19.27 42.94 -27.62
C ASP A 795 20.42 42.10 -28.23
N LYS A 796 20.99 41.14 -27.52
CA LYS A 796 22.00 40.25 -28.15
C LYS A 796 21.39 38.92 -28.53
N PRO A 797 21.41 38.49 -29.82
CA PRO A 797 20.87 37.21 -30.23
C PRO A 797 21.69 36.03 -29.66
N ILE A 798 20.98 35.09 -29.01
CA ILE A 798 21.56 33.86 -28.54
C ILE A 798 21.94 32.99 -29.75
N LYS A 799 23.24 32.79 -29.95
CA LYS A 799 23.73 31.81 -30.94
C LYS A 799 23.36 30.39 -30.47
N ARG A 800 22.53 29.77 -31.28
CA ARG A 800 22.22 28.32 -31.12
C ARG A 800 23.50 27.53 -31.41
N ALA A 801 23.86 26.63 -30.54
CA ALA A 801 24.89 25.64 -30.79
C ALA A 801 24.41 24.68 -31.88
N ILE A 802 25.18 24.61 -32.95
CA ILE A 802 25.00 23.66 -34.06
C ILE A 802 25.58 22.33 -33.60
N PRO A 803 24.86 21.19 -33.73
CA PRO A 803 25.45 19.89 -33.43
C PRO A 803 26.57 19.60 -34.46
N VAL A 804 27.74 19.29 -33.96
CA VAL A 804 28.89 18.85 -34.79
C VAL A 804 28.61 17.40 -35.17
N ILE A 805 28.42 17.18 -36.49
CA ILE A 805 28.39 15.83 -37.09
C ILE A 805 29.83 15.35 -37.14
N PRO A 806 30.22 14.18 -36.56
CA PRO A 806 31.57 13.66 -36.76
C PRO A 806 31.75 13.14 -38.19
N THR A 807 32.82 13.61 -38.85
CA THR A 807 33.30 13.07 -40.11
C THR A 807 33.81 11.63 -39.95
N PRO A 808 33.61 10.76 -40.96
CA PRO A 808 34.07 9.37 -40.92
C PRO A 808 35.52 9.30 -41.38
N ASP A 809 36.47 9.33 -40.49
CA ASP A 809 37.83 8.87 -40.78
C ASP A 809 38.60 8.58 -39.46
N GLN A 810 38.44 7.39 -38.92
CA GLN A 810 39.44 6.70 -38.11
C GLN A 810 39.13 5.18 -38.14
N THR A 811 39.94 4.48 -38.89
CA THR A 811 40.03 3.03 -39.00
C THR A 811 40.38 2.45 -37.63
N ILE A 812 39.43 1.72 -37.05
CA ILE A 812 39.67 0.87 -35.85
C ILE A 812 40.18 -0.46 -36.36
N GLU A 813 41.42 -0.81 -36.03
CA GLU A 813 41.99 -2.13 -36.24
C GLU A 813 41.19 -3.21 -35.50
N VAL A 814 40.51 -4.04 -36.27
CA VAL A 814 39.85 -5.25 -35.75
C VAL A 814 40.90 -6.31 -35.56
N ARG A 815 41.28 -6.63 -34.31
CA ARG A 815 42.06 -7.79 -34.00
C ARG A 815 41.27 -9.06 -34.37
N ARG A 816 41.81 -9.83 -35.31
CA ARG A 816 41.28 -11.11 -35.78
C ARG A 816 41.16 -12.09 -34.62
N ALA A 817 39.99 -12.67 -34.45
CA ALA A 817 39.76 -13.84 -33.60
C ALA A 817 40.52 -15.06 -34.19
N LEU A 818 41.15 -15.80 -33.34
CA LEU A 818 41.84 -17.06 -33.69
C LEU A 818 40.80 -18.11 -34.11
N PRO A 819 41.11 -18.97 -35.09
CA PRO A 819 40.19 -19.98 -35.60
C PRO A 819 39.96 -21.09 -34.59
N VAL A 820 38.71 -21.44 -34.36
CA VAL A 820 38.27 -22.64 -33.62
C VAL A 820 38.59 -23.89 -34.45
N ARG A 821 39.28 -24.84 -33.88
CA ARG A 821 39.54 -26.15 -34.53
C ARG A 821 38.23 -26.95 -34.66
N PRO A 822 38.03 -27.68 -35.75
CA PRO A 822 36.89 -28.57 -35.90
C PRO A 822 37.02 -29.79 -34.95
N ILE A 823 35.87 -30.14 -34.33
CA ILE A 823 35.73 -31.39 -33.54
C ILE A 823 35.58 -32.55 -34.53
N ASP A 824 36.42 -33.55 -34.38
CA ASP A 824 36.41 -34.78 -35.17
C ASP A 824 35.29 -35.72 -34.68
N GLU A 825 34.50 -36.24 -35.61
CA GLU A 825 33.52 -37.28 -35.36
C GLU A 825 34.20 -38.63 -35.15
N SER A 826 34.38 -39.08 -33.92
CA SER A 826 34.47 -40.49 -33.61
C SER A 826 34.09 -40.74 -32.16
N GLY A 827 32.97 -41.42 -31.99
CA GLY A 827 32.48 -41.82 -30.68
C GLY A 827 33.37 -42.90 -30.05
N THR A 828 33.51 -42.78 -28.76
CA THR A 828 33.50 -43.89 -27.77
C THR A 828 33.66 -43.31 -26.38
N GLU A 829 32.66 -43.53 -25.51
CA GLU A 829 32.74 -43.37 -24.07
C GLU A 829 33.82 -44.21 -23.43
N PRO A 830 34.41 -43.81 -22.32
CA PRO A 830 34.64 -44.74 -21.23
C PRO A 830 33.93 -44.37 -19.95
N LEU A 831 33.21 -45.34 -19.46
CA LEU A 831 32.62 -45.41 -18.11
C LEU A 831 33.66 -45.07 -17.03
N LEU A 832 33.39 -44.07 -16.21
CA LEU A 832 34.04 -43.89 -14.92
C LEU A 832 33.14 -44.44 -13.83
N GLN A 833 33.70 -45.45 -13.14
CA GLN A 833 33.13 -46.16 -12.02
C GLN A 833 32.95 -45.20 -10.82
N ASN A 834 31.78 -45.26 -10.21
CA ASN A 834 31.46 -44.66 -8.92
C ASN A 834 32.11 -45.48 -7.80
N GLU A 835 33.02 -44.89 -7.03
CA GLU A 835 33.34 -45.33 -5.68
C GLU A 835 32.50 -44.56 -4.67
N PRO A 836 31.93 -45.22 -3.63
CA PRO A 836 31.17 -44.54 -2.59
C PRO A 836 32.08 -43.90 -1.54
N PRO A 837 31.73 -42.78 -0.93
CA PRO A 837 32.53 -42.22 0.16
C PRO A 837 32.38 -43.07 1.45
N ALA A 838 33.48 -43.17 2.18
CA ALA A 838 33.61 -43.87 3.45
C ALA A 838 32.75 -43.19 4.57
N PRO A 839 32.31 -43.97 5.58
CA PRO A 839 31.51 -43.46 6.68
C PRO A 839 32.36 -42.67 7.67
N LEU A 840 31.83 -41.54 8.12
CA LEU A 840 32.38 -40.78 9.25
C LEU A 840 32.02 -41.45 10.56
N ASP A 841 33.06 -41.76 11.30
CA ASP A 841 33.05 -42.35 12.64
C ASP A 841 32.68 -41.28 13.68
N PHE A 842 31.67 -41.56 14.47
CA PHE A 842 31.32 -40.82 15.70
C PHE A 842 31.83 -41.60 16.89
N SER A 843 32.91 -41.17 17.50
CA SER A 843 33.27 -41.56 18.83
C SER A 843 33.57 -40.33 19.67
N ASP A 844 32.78 -40.19 20.70
CA ASP A 844 32.88 -39.44 21.94
C ASP A 844 34.25 -38.84 22.28
N ASP A 845 34.24 -37.60 22.81
CA ASP A 845 34.70 -37.33 24.18
C ASP A 845 34.65 -35.84 24.56
N HIS A 846 34.05 -35.65 25.76
CA HIS A 846 34.08 -34.53 26.73
C HIS A 846 33.39 -33.21 26.40
#